data_fb8901fdcb04b505b151b0676f9567a5
#
_entry.id   fb8901fdcb04b505b151b0676f9567a5
#
_cell.length_a   1.000
_cell.length_b   1.000
_cell.length_c   1.000
_cell.angle_alpha   90.00
_cell.angle_beta   90.00
_cell.angle_gamma   90.00
#
_symmetry.space_group_name_H-M   'P 1'
#
loop_
_entity.id
_entity.type
_entity.pdbx_description
1 polymer ?
#
loop_
_entity_poly.entity_id
_entity_poly.type
_entity_poly.pdbx_seq_one_letter_code
_entity_poly.pdbx_strand_id
1 'polypeptide(L)'
;MTEEIKETKDNEKLPKRSDSKNKKNKSKKIRVFKQKRFYQKVWFWILIIFTLGIAGGGYVGWNKYGKMVTEATNTGFQIAESLDKNVLRSDQPTTIYDYQGNEIKRLNTQADYQVKTEDFNKYLRQGFVATEDERFYQHHGVDLWATLRAIATYAKGGSLQGGSTITQQLVKNKILKNSAQTSSRKITEQVISQELEKKFSKDDILTAYLNYIYFGHGANGVGMAAKYYFNKDQKDLTVRESAVIIGLTNNPTLYDPTINPEESDKKVKEILGKMLRNQVIKQEEYDEAVKQKTELAITPLVNEKDYTDNYAISFAMNRAAEDLAVADGFELKYKFSSDEEYKEYHQIYNQTIQDKMEQIIAGGYKIYTSINPALQADLENKVYAELSKYGAVNESTGKYDLQTSVTVLDNQTHNVVAIIGGRGTENDYVNRAYQFPRQPGSTAKPIIAYTPAFENGSLLPQSLVRDSQLPEYPTVGNAAGIYYNIDYTVREAVNWSFNTIALKASLMTNIDEVTNKLADMEFHTLHPYDNNNIIAIGGFTYGVTTTEMAGAYSALTNKGVFYQPSNVEKITSAYDDSVLYQNNHQGKKVYTQESSYAMLDVLKTAGSGHTVTDAGALADNYPKEYQGGKTGTTDYYRDVYFASVNHYYTTTVWVGADQPRTLGDYERKEAKIISRIVNNTILAGKTPIDFEKPSTVNKSGNTITFTSQEDISKSKVVNQTNFSEEASKKQEASKAKNKARLEASDYRIVYGLTKEDEESRESKLEDLINHINVSNFDKISDYGKFQKQLAEAQAGLTNIKNSAKKAELQSKIQSLRSEVTNQYTYLIKLNKEAENQELSKEVEAARNAADQNNSGKIAELKNQIISLKEQIENANKSGSDTSELLKSLDSTIDQLNKMGEATPYYRIYTDGKSTLFIETDKPTLTKND
;
A
#
# COMPACT_ATOMS: atom_id res chain seq x y z
N MET A 1 -27.75 28.52 -52.01
CA MET A 1 -26.85 28.54 -53.16
C MET A 1 -26.44 27.12 -53.36
N THR A 2 -27.21 26.36 -54.07
CA THR A 2 -27.05 26.12 -55.52
C THR A 2 -25.82 25.27 -55.76
N GLU A 3 -25.83 24.19 -56.35
CA GLU A 3 -26.59 23.41 -57.32
C GLU A 3 -25.75 22.20 -57.63
N GLU A 4 -26.25 21.09 -57.72
CA GLU A 4 -27.01 20.36 -58.80
C GLU A 4 -26.07 19.40 -59.57
N ILE A 5 -26.45 18.14 -59.62
CA ILE A 5 -27.10 17.38 -60.70
C ILE A 5 -26.09 16.80 -61.71
N LYS A 6 -26.07 15.55 -62.06
CA LYS A 6 -26.98 14.60 -62.76
C LYS A 6 -26.29 13.24 -62.88
N GLU A 7 -26.95 12.13 -62.62
CA GLU A 7 -27.77 11.25 -63.50
C GLU A 7 -27.12 10.90 -64.82
N THR A 8 -27.07 9.63 -65.21
CA THR A 8 -28.02 8.77 -65.91
C THR A 8 -27.45 7.37 -66.11
N LYS A 9 -28.14 6.30 -65.76
CA LYS A 9 -28.99 5.42 -66.61
C LYS A 9 -28.24 4.77 -67.79
N ASP A 10 -28.36 3.53 -68.13
CA ASP A 10 -29.45 2.55 -68.11
C ASP A 10 -28.96 1.19 -68.63
N ASN A 11 -29.73 0.20 -68.20
CA ASN A 11 -30.34 -0.92 -68.97
C ASN A 11 -29.59 -2.26 -69.12
N GLU A 12 -30.09 -3.23 -68.40
CA GLU A 12 -30.96 -4.33 -68.85
C GLU A 12 -30.46 -5.26 -69.93
N LYS A 13 -30.38 -6.51 -69.73
CA LYS A 13 -31.33 -7.57 -70.12
C LYS A 13 -30.83 -8.99 -69.85
N LEU A 14 -31.62 -9.74 -69.18
CA LEU A 14 -31.85 -11.17 -69.36
C LEU A 14 -32.74 -11.34 -70.67
N PRO A 15 -32.82 -12.52 -71.25
CA PRO A 15 -33.23 -13.78 -70.74
C PRO A 15 -32.91 -15.08 -71.53
N LYS A 16 -33.31 -16.19 -70.82
CA LYS A 16 -33.99 -17.43 -71.35
C LYS A 16 -33.19 -18.59 -71.93
N ARG A 17 -33.35 -19.69 -71.25
CA ARG A 17 -33.78 -21.06 -71.58
C ARG A 17 -33.80 -21.48 -73.04
N SER A 18 -33.23 -22.68 -73.27
CA SER A 18 -34.05 -23.85 -73.69
C SER A 18 -33.15 -25.10 -73.99
N ASP A 19 -33.52 -26.15 -73.37
CA ASP A 19 -33.71 -27.52 -73.80
C ASP A 19 -33.06 -28.07 -75.10
N SER A 20 -32.38 -29.17 -75.07
CA SER A 20 -32.89 -30.52 -75.28
C SER A 20 -31.83 -31.52 -75.74
N LYS A 21 -31.92 -32.66 -75.19
CA LYS A 21 -31.74 -34.03 -75.75
C LYS A 21 -30.79 -34.25 -76.92
N ASN A 22 -29.75 -35.10 -76.74
CA ASN A 22 -29.79 -36.44 -77.32
C ASN A 22 -28.68 -37.40 -76.90
N LYS A 23 -29.06 -38.62 -76.63
CA LYS A 23 -28.27 -39.82 -76.47
C LYS A 23 -27.43 -40.15 -77.69
N LYS A 24 -26.19 -40.63 -77.45
CA LYS A 24 -25.64 -41.73 -78.25
C LYS A 24 -24.49 -42.44 -77.42
N ASN A 25 -24.69 -43.71 -77.27
CA ASN A 25 -23.69 -44.71 -76.80
C ASN A 25 -22.48 -44.72 -77.71
N LYS A 26 -21.28 -44.84 -77.12
CA LYS A 26 -20.19 -45.66 -77.64
C LYS A 26 -19.15 -46.07 -76.63
N SER A 27 -19.06 -47.39 -76.51
CA SER A 27 -17.91 -48.27 -76.23
C SER A 27 -16.90 -47.96 -75.14
N LYS A 28 -16.88 -48.82 -74.15
CA LYS A 28 -15.83 -49.07 -73.17
C LYS A 28 -14.48 -49.31 -73.84
N LYS A 29 -13.51 -48.37 -73.54
CA LYS A 29 -12.10 -48.75 -73.61
C LYS A 29 -11.61 -48.79 -72.15
N ILE A 30 -11.26 -49.95 -71.70
CA ILE A 30 -10.60 -50.23 -70.42
C ILE A 30 -9.21 -49.58 -70.46
N ARG A 31 -9.03 -48.46 -69.76
CA ARG A 31 -7.70 -47.92 -69.42
C ARG A 31 -7.25 -48.56 -68.14
N VAL A 32 -6.24 -49.45 -68.22
CA VAL A 32 -5.49 -49.95 -67.12
C VAL A 32 -4.84 -48.76 -66.39
N PHE A 33 -5.39 -48.31 -65.25
CA PHE A 33 -4.77 -47.39 -64.33
C PHE A 33 -3.62 -48.09 -63.65
N LYS A 34 -2.35 -47.81 -64.01
CA LYS A 34 -1.21 -48.13 -63.19
C LYS A 34 -1.40 -47.41 -61.82
N GLN A 35 -1.75 -48.13 -60.74
CA GLN A 35 -1.72 -47.63 -59.37
C GLN A 35 -0.30 -47.12 -59.05
N LYS A 36 -0.08 -45.82 -59.09
CA LYS A 36 1.10 -45.23 -58.49
C LYS A 36 1.08 -45.61 -57.00
N ARG A 37 2.16 -46.23 -56.56
CA ARG A 37 2.34 -46.59 -55.14
C ARG A 37 2.10 -45.38 -54.28
N PHE A 38 1.41 -45.54 -53.11
CA PHE A 38 0.92 -44.46 -52.21
C PHE A 38 2.00 -43.42 -51.86
N TYR A 39 3.27 -43.87 -51.66
CA TYR A 39 4.44 -43.01 -51.41
C TYR A 39 4.93 -42.16 -52.58
N GLN A 40 4.40 -42.33 -53.80
CA GLN A 40 4.73 -41.49 -54.95
C GLN A 40 3.74 -40.35 -55.19
N LYS A 41 2.80 -40.17 -54.30
CA LYS A 41 1.89 -39.02 -54.32
C LYS A 41 2.54 -37.86 -53.57
N VAL A 42 2.62 -36.71 -54.17
CA VAL A 42 3.12 -35.45 -53.53
C VAL A 42 2.44 -35.20 -52.17
N TRP A 43 1.20 -35.59 -52.04
CA TRP A 43 0.38 -35.55 -50.84
C TRP A 43 0.96 -36.35 -49.64
N PHE A 44 1.58 -37.52 -49.90
CA PHE A 44 2.20 -38.34 -48.90
C PHE A 44 3.43 -37.65 -48.29
N TRP A 45 4.22 -37.00 -49.13
CA TRP A 45 5.41 -36.27 -48.69
C TRP A 45 5.04 -34.98 -47.98
N ILE A 46 3.98 -34.28 -48.40
CA ILE A 46 3.43 -33.10 -47.65
C ILE A 46 2.95 -33.56 -46.26
N LEU A 47 2.30 -34.68 -46.11
CA LEU A 47 1.84 -35.21 -44.82
C LEU A 47 3.03 -35.59 -43.92
N ILE A 48 4.10 -36.17 -44.48
CA ILE A 48 5.32 -36.49 -43.72
C ILE A 48 6.05 -35.20 -43.29
N ILE A 49 6.21 -34.22 -44.17
CA ILE A 49 6.84 -32.94 -43.84
C ILE A 49 6.03 -32.23 -42.77
N PHE A 50 4.72 -32.22 -42.86
CA PHE A 50 3.83 -31.64 -41.88
C PHE A 50 3.93 -32.31 -40.49
N THR A 51 3.97 -33.67 -40.46
CA THR A 51 4.13 -34.40 -39.20
C THR A 51 5.54 -34.25 -38.60
N LEU A 52 6.59 -34.20 -39.42
CA LEU A 52 7.95 -33.95 -38.96
C LEU A 52 8.11 -32.46 -38.49
N GLY A 53 7.44 -31.52 -39.15
CA GLY A 53 7.39 -30.12 -38.73
C GLY A 53 6.74 -29.94 -37.37
N ILE A 54 5.61 -30.63 -37.13
CA ILE A 54 4.93 -30.63 -35.80
C ILE A 54 5.82 -31.30 -34.74
N ALA A 55 6.48 -32.41 -35.06
CA ALA A 55 7.36 -33.11 -34.14
C ALA A 55 8.63 -32.31 -33.82
N GLY A 56 9.23 -31.69 -34.84
CA GLY A 56 10.41 -30.81 -34.69
C GLY A 56 10.08 -29.53 -33.92
N GLY A 57 8.98 -28.87 -34.27
CA GLY A 57 8.48 -27.69 -33.57
C GLY A 57 8.12 -27.98 -32.09
N GLY A 58 7.53 -29.13 -31.83
CA GLY A 58 7.25 -29.60 -30.47
C GLY A 58 8.53 -29.87 -29.65
N TYR A 59 9.57 -30.45 -30.27
CA TYR A 59 10.85 -30.65 -29.58
C TYR A 59 11.60 -29.37 -29.28
N VAL A 60 11.65 -28.43 -30.22
CA VAL A 60 12.26 -27.09 -29.99
C VAL A 60 11.47 -26.29 -28.96
N GLY A 61 10.14 -26.33 -29.03
CA GLY A 61 9.29 -25.68 -28.04
C GLY A 61 9.48 -26.24 -26.63
N TRP A 62 9.60 -27.57 -26.51
CA TRP A 62 9.86 -28.22 -25.22
C TRP A 62 11.23 -27.87 -24.64
N ASN A 63 12.28 -27.83 -25.44
CA ASN A 63 13.63 -27.43 -24.99
C ASN A 63 13.67 -25.96 -24.53
N LYS A 64 12.90 -25.08 -25.17
CA LYS A 64 12.87 -23.65 -24.83
C LYS A 64 11.97 -23.34 -23.62
N TYR A 65 10.81 -24.00 -23.51
CA TYR A 65 9.78 -23.65 -22.55
C TYR A 65 9.45 -24.77 -21.55
N GLY A 66 10.00 -25.96 -21.72
CA GLY A 66 9.63 -27.13 -20.93
C GLY A 66 9.84 -26.97 -19.43
N LYS A 67 10.92 -26.31 -19.01
CA LYS A 67 11.18 -26.00 -17.61
C LYS A 67 10.09 -25.11 -17.03
N MET A 68 9.77 -24.02 -17.71
CA MET A 68 8.69 -23.09 -17.30
C MET A 68 7.34 -23.79 -17.23
N VAL A 69 7.02 -24.64 -18.22
CA VAL A 69 5.74 -25.40 -18.24
C VAL A 69 5.69 -26.37 -17.08
N THR A 70 6.78 -27.10 -16.80
CA THR A 70 6.86 -28.04 -15.68
C THR A 70 6.72 -27.32 -14.33
N GLU A 71 7.45 -26.23 -14.13
CA GLU A 71 7.38 -25.44 -12.90
C GLU A 71 5.97 -24.84 -12.69
N ALA A 72 5.39 -24.22 -13.71
CA ALA A 72 4.04 -23.65 -13.64
C ALA A 72 2.98 -24.73 -13.37
N THR A 73 3.14 -25.92 -13.97
CA THR A 73 2.25 -27.06 -13.76
C THR A 73 2.36 -27.58 -12.33
N ASN A 74 3.58 -27.78 -11.82
CA ASN A 74 3.82 -28.24 -10.45
C ASN A 74 3.28 -27.24 -9.43
N THR A 75 3.53 -25.96 -9.64
CA THR A 75 2.95 -24.88 -8.83
C THR A 75 1.42 -24.94 -8.83
N GLY A 76 0.82 -25.17 -10.01
CA GLY A 76 -0.63 -25.32 -10.12
C GLY A 76 -1.18 -26.50 -9.32
N PHE A 77 -0.52 -27.64 -9.35
CA PHE A 77 -0.91 -28.81 -8.54
C PHE A 77 -0.73 -28.56 -7.04
N GLN A 78 0.38 -27.98 -6.62
CA GLN A 78 0.62 -27.65 -5.21
C GLN A 78 -0.46 -26.70 -4.66
N ILE A 79 -0.78 -25.65 -5.39
CA ILE A 79 -1.86 -24.72 -5.01
C ILE A 79 -3.19 -25.46 -4.98
N ALA A 80 -3.51 -26.23 -6.01
CA ALA A 80 -4.77 -26.95 -6.08
C ALA A 80 -4.93 -28.01 -4.97
N GLU A 81 -3.84 -28.65 -4.56
CA GLU A 81 -3.83 -29.59 -3.43
C GLU A 81 -4.08 -28.91 -2.10
N SER A 82 -3.51 -27.70 -1.90
CA SER A 82 -3.69 -26.89 -0.70
C SER A 82 -5.08 -26.24 -0.58
N LEU A 83 -5.89 -26.23 -1.65
CA LEU A 83 -7.22 -25.61 -1.62
C LEU A 83 -8.16 -26.39 -0.69
N ASP A 84 -8.57 -25.73 0.37
CA ASP A 84 -9.61 -26.20 1.28
C ASP A 84 -11.00 -26.22 0.60
N LYS A 85 -11.91 -27.05 1.15
CA LYS A 85 -13.34 -27.08 0.76
C LYS A 85 -14.04 -25.73 0.91
N ASN A 86 -13.45 -24.83 1.70
CA ASN A 86 -14.00 -23.50 1.96
C ASN A 86 -13.58 -22.44 0.93
N VAL A 87 -12.67 -22.76 -0.01
CA VAL A 87 -12.14 -21.78 -0.98
C VAL A 87 -13.23 -21.13 -1.85
N LEU A 88 -14.34 -21.84 -2.07
CA LEU A 88 -15.50 -21.32 -2.80
C LEU A 88 -16.61 -20.75 -1.89
N ARG A 89 -16.44 -20.80 -0.56
CA ARG A 89 -17.42 -20.22 0.35
C ARG A 89 -17.52 -18.72 0.16
N SER A 90 -18.71 -18.24 0.47
CA SER A 90 -19.04 -16.81 0.56
C SER A 90 -18.09 -16.10 1.49
N ASP A 91 -17.65 -14.90 1.11
CA ASP A 91 -16.82 -14.09 1.98
C ASP A 91 -17.60 -13.77 3.25
N GLN A 92 -17.00 -14.06 4.42
CA GLN A 92 -17.56 -13.71 5.71
C GLN A 92 -17.18 -12.25 6.00
N PRO A 93 -18.05 -11.46 6.65
CA PRO A 93 -17.67 -10.11 7.05
C PRO A 93 -16.51 -10.14 8.03
N THR A 94 -15.74 -9.08 8.07
CA THR A 94 -14.86 -8.83 9.20
C THR A 94 -15.67 -8.25 10.34
N THR A 95 -15.56 -8.84 11.52
CA THR A 95 -16.27 -8.39 12.73
C THR A 95 -15.26 -7.98 13.78
N ILE A 96 -15.46 -6.80 14.36
CA ILE A 96 -14.65 -6.27 15.46
C ILE A 96 -15.43 -6.40 16.75
N TYR A 97 -14.80 -6.95 17.76
CA TYR A 97 -15.36 -7.21 19.08
C TYR A 97 -14.72 -6.32 20.13
N ASP A 98 -15.53 -5.89 21.12
CA ASP A 98 -15.08 -5.15 22.29
C ASP A 98 -14.33 -6.05 23.30
N TYR A 99 -13.92 -5.45 24.43
CA TYR A 99 -13.21 -6.15 25.52
C TYR A 99 -14.05 -7.23 26.21
N GLN A 100 -15.36 -7.28 26.00
CA GLN A 100 -16.29 -8.30 26.52
C GLN A 100 -16.66 -9.35 25.48
N GLY A 101 -16.23 -9.18 24.24
CA GLY A 101 -16.58 -10.06 23.14
C GLY A 101 -17.91 -9.72 22.47
N ASN A 102 -18.46 -8.52 22.71
CA ASN A 102 -19.64 -8.04 21.97
C ASN A 102 -19.18 -7.47 20.63
N GLU A 103 -19.99 -7.66 19.60
CA GLU A 103 -19.78 -7.03 18.29
C GLU A 103 -19.96 -5.51 18.39
N ILE A 104 -18.94 -4.75 17.98
CA ILE A 104 -18.99 -3.28 17.96
C ILE A 104 -18.94 -2.71 16.54
N LYS A 105 -18.41 -3.46 15.59
CA LYS A 105 -18.38 -3.05 14.18
C LYS A 105 -18.31 -4.27 13.28
N ARG A 106 -19.07 -4.20 12.18
CA ARG A 106 -19.05 -5.20 11.12
C ARG A 106 -18.67 -4.52 9.82
N LEU A 107 -17.59 -4.99 9.19
CA LEU A 107 -17.10 -4.49 7.91
C LEU A 107 -17.50 -5.45 6.82
N ASN A 108 -17.64 -4.92 5.61
CA ASN A 108 -18.08 -5.67 4.45
C ASN A 108 -19.45 -6.34 4.66
N THR A 109 -20.48 -5.53 4.68
CA THR A 109 -21.87 -6.00 4.58
C THR A 109 -22.19 -6.70 3.25
N GLN A 110 -21.17 -6.84 2.35
CA GLN A 110 -21.29 -7.58 1.10
C GLN A 110 -21.68 -9.03 1.32
N ALA A 111 -21.31 -9.60 2.47
CA ALA A 111 -21.77 -10.94 2.85
C ALA A 111 -23.29 -11.05 2.94
N ASP A 112 -23.97 -9.96 3.27
CA ASP A 112 -25.44 -9.90 3.37
C ASP A 112 -26.12 -9.93 1.98
N TYR A 113 -25.35 -9.65 0.91
CA TYR A 113 -25.80 -9.71 -0.48
C TYR A 113 -25.33 -10.98 -1.23
N GLN A 114 -24.79 -11.95 -0.52
CA GLN A 114 -24.44 -13.25 -1.10
C GLN A 114 -25.69 -14.01 -1.48
N VAL A 115 -25.69 -14.52 -2.70
CA VAL A 115 -26.84 -15.19 -3.29
C VAL A 115 -26.59 -16.70 -3.26
N LYS A 116 -27.55 -17.47 -2.76
CA LYS A 116 -27.51 -18.93 -2.81
C LYS A 116 -27.77 -19.43 -4.23
N THR A 117 -27.30 -20.62 -4.55
CA THR A 117 -27.38 -21.21 -5.89
C THR A 117 -28.82 -21.23 -6.43
N GLU A 118 -29.77 -21.53 -5.58
CA GLU A 118 -31.19 -21.63 -5.92
C GLU A 118 -31.89 -20.27 -6.10
N ASP A 119 -31.32 -19.20 -5.52
CA ASP A 119 -31.98 -17.87 -5.46
C ASP A 119 -31.53 -16.93 -6.59
N PHE A 120 -30.59 -17.37 -7.45
CA PHE A 120 -30.12 -16.53 -8.56
C PHE A 120 -31.22 -16.22 -9.56
N ASN A 121 -31.31 -14.95 -9.96
CA ASN A 121 -32.07 -14.54 -11.12
C ASN A 121 -31.68 -15.39 -12.35
N LYS A 122 -32.67 -15.98 -13.02
CA LYS A 122 -32.42 -16.83 -14.18
C LYS A 122 -31.68 -16.14 -15.33
N TYR A 123 -31.98 -14.83 -15.54
CA TYR A 123 -31.33 -14.05 -16.60
C TYR A 123 -29.86 -13.76 -16.29
N LEU A 124 -29.51 -13.54 -15.01
CA LEU A 124 -28.12 -13.42 -14.59
C LEU A 124 -27.39 -14.76 -14.77
N ARG A 125 -27.89 -15.82 -14.12
CA ARG A 125 -27.19 -17.11 -14.07
C ARG A 125 -26.96 -17.67 -15.48
N GLN A 126 -28.01 -17.76 -16.30
CA GLN A 126 -27.93 -18.27 -17.66
C GLN A 126 -27.27 -17.27 -18.61
N GLY A 127 -27.48 -15.98 -18.41
CA GLY A 127 -26.89 -14.91 -19.22
C GLY A 127 -25.36 -14.84 -19.08
N PHE A 128 -24.82 -15.03 -17.87
CA PHE A 128 -23.37 -15.14 -17.67
C PHE A 128 -22.79 -16.35 -18.41
N VAL A 129 -23.42 -17.51 -18.30
CA VAL A 129 -22.99 -18.70 -19.03
C VAL A 129 -23.05 -18.45 -20.55
N ALA A 130 -24.15 -17.91 -21.08
CA ALA A 130 -24.32 -17.60 -22.49
C ALA A 130 -23.32 -16.57 -23.03
N THR A 131 -22.81 -15.69 -22.16
CA THR A 131 -21.96 -14.57 -22.57
C THR A 131 -20.48 -14.87 -22.39
N GLU A 132 -20.09 -15.43 -21.24
CA GLU A 132 -18.71 -15.62 -20.82
C GLU A 132 -18.20 -17.02 -21.17
N ASP A 133 -19.06 -18.05 -21.09
CA ASP A 133 -18.63 -19.43 -21.24
C ASP A 133 -19.81 -20.33 -21.71
N GLU A 134 -20.15 -20.22 -22.98
CA GLU A 134 -21.32 -20.89 -23.59
C GLU A 134 -21.35 -22.39 -23.37
N ARG A 135 -20.16 -23.02 -23.20
CA ARG A 135 -20.01 -24.46 -22.99
C ARG A 135 -19.61 -24.83 -21.57
N PHE A 136 -19.89 -23.95 -20.61
CA PHE A 136 -19.50 -24.12 -19.21
C PHE A 136 -19.80 -25.50 -18.64
N TYR A 137 -21.00 -26.02 -18.89
CA TYR A 137 -21.43 -27.31 -18.40
C TYR A 137 -20.88 -28.51 -19.18
N GLN A 138 -20.12 -28.28 -20.29
CA GLN A 138 -19.62 -29.34 -21.19
C GLN A 138 -18.10 -29.62 -21.05
N HIS A 139 -17.33 -28.66 -20.60
CA HIS A 139 -15.88 -28.81 -20.40
C HIS A 139 -15.53 -29.07 -18.95
N HIS A 140 -14.23 -29.37 -18.67
CA HIS A 140 -13.66 -29.62 -17.36
C HIS A 140 -12.57 -28.57 -17.04
N GLY A 141 -12.94 -27.38 -16.59
CA GLY A 141 -12.06 -26.30 -16.19
C GLY A 141 -11.52 -25.47 -17.35
N VAL A 142 -11.20 -26.09 -18.48
CA VAL A 142 -10.63 -25.47 -19.67
C VAL A 142 -11.41 -25.86 -20.90
N ASP A 143 -11.81 -24.88 -21.73
CA ASP A 143 -12.44 -25.13 -23.02
C ASP A 143 -11.40 -25.06 -24.14
N LEU A 144 -10.92 -26.25 -24.58
CA LEU A 144 -9.93 -26.37 -25.63
C LEU A 144 -10.43 -25.83 -26.98
N TRP A 145 -11.73 -25.96 -27.28
CA TRP A 145 -12.30 -25.48 -28.53
C TRP A 145 -12.43 -23.95 -28.55
N ALA A 146 -12.78 -23.35 -27.41
CA ALA A 146 -12.79 -21.90 -27.27
C ALA A 146 -11.37 -21.35 -27.39
N THR A 147 -10.39 -22.01 -26.78
CA THR A 147 -8.98 -21.64 -26.88
C THR A 147 -8.47 -21.73 -28.32
N LEU A 148 -8.73 -22.82 -29.03
CA LEU A 148 -8.35 -22.96 -30.44
C LEU A 148 -9.03 -21.93 -31.34
N ARG A 149 -10.31 -21.63 -31.08
CA ARG A 149 -11.05 -20.60 -31.82
C ARG A 149 -10.45 -19.20 -31.57
N ALA A 150 -10.09 -18.87 -30.33
CA ALA A 150 -9.45 -17.61 -29.97
C ALA A 150 -8.10 -17.45 -30.68
N ILE A 151 -7.27 -18.50 -30.69
CA ILE A 151 -5.99 -18.54 -31.43
C ILE A 151 -6.23 -18.36 -32.94
N ALA A 152 -7.22 -19.05 -33.51
CA ALA A 152 -7.54 -18.92 -34.94
C ALA A 152 -8.07 -17.53 -35.29
N THR A 153 -8.78 -16.87 -34.37
CA THR A 153 -9.27 -15.50 -34.56
C THR A 153 -8.13 -14.50 -34.48
N TYR A 154 -7.22 -14.70 -33.53
CA TYR A 154 -6.00 -13.90 -33.41
C TYR A 154 -5.11 -14.01 -34.64
N ALA A 155 -4.89 -15.23 -35.15
CA ALA A 155 -4.13 -15.46 -36.38
C ALA A 155 -4.76 -14.82 -37.65
N LYS A 156 -6.03 -14.43 -37.59
CA LYS A 156 -6.74 -13.69 -38.67
C LYS A 156 -6.81 -12.18 -38.42
N GLY A 157 -6.00 -11.65 -37.46
CA GLY A 157 -5.97 -10.23 -37.13
C GLY A 157 -7.06 -9.74 -36.17
N GLY A 158 -7.79 -10.65 -35.50
CA GLY A 158 -8.74 -10.33 -34.44
C GLY A 158 -8.07 -10.28 -33.05
N SER A 159 -8.77 -9.75 -32.05
CA SER A 159 -8.27 -9.73 -30.66
C SER A 159 -8.28 -11.14 -30.04
N LEU A 160 -7.31 -11.41 -29.15
CA LEU A 160 -7.19 -12.66 -28.39
C LEU A 160 -8.25 -12.78 -27.27
N GLN A 161 -9.41 -12.16 -27.41
CA GLN A 161 -10.47 -12.14 -26.41
C GLN A 161 -11.40 -13.35 -26.52
N GLY A 162 -11.90 -13.85 -25.37
CA GLY A 162 -12.98 -14.83 -25.30
C GLY A 162 -12.54 -16.31 -25.21
N GLY A 163 -11.31 -16.58 -24.75
CA GLY A 163 -10.82 -17.95 -24.59
C GLY A 163 -10.76 -18.49 -23.16
N SER A 164 -11.02 -17.67 -22.14
CA SER A 164 -10.97 -18.12 -20.73
C SER A 164 -12.36 -18.53 -20.24
N THR A 165 -12.44 -19.67 -19.54
CA THR A 165 -13.68 -20.18 -18.94
C THR A 165 -14.05 -19.39 -17.67
N ILE A 166 -15.31 -19.53 -17.22
CA ILE A 166 -15.78 -19.00 -15.91
C ILE A 166 -14.88 -19.54 -14.78
N THR A 167 -14.54 -20.84 -14.82
CA THR A 167 -13.63 -21.45 -13.83
C THR A 167 -12.27 -20.81 -13.83
N GLN A 168 -11.68 -20.54 -15.00
CA GLN A 168 -10.39 -19.83 -15.12
C GLN A 168 -10.44 -18.40 -14.61
N GLN A 169 -11.54 -17.69 -14.86
CA GLN A 169 -11.74 -16.34 -14.35
C GLN A 169 -11.85 -16.34 -12.81
N LEU A 170 -12.56 -17.30 -12.23
CA LEU A 170 -12.66 -17.48 -10.79
C LEU A 170 -11.29 -17.79 -10.17
N VAL A 171 -10.54 -18.73 -10.76
CA VAL A 171 -9.18 -19.07 -10.30
C VAL A 171 -8.25 -17.86 -10.35
N LYS A 172 -8.26 -17.14 -11.47
CA LYS A 172 -7.44 -15.93 -11.63
C LYS A 172 -7.73 -14.88 -10.54
N ASN A 173 -9.01 -14.61 -10.30
CA ASN A 173 -9.44 -13.47 -9.47
C ASN A 173 -9.46 -13.83 -7.98
N LYS A 174 -9.97 -15.01 -7.59
CA LYS A 174 -10.16 -15.40 -6.17
C LYS A 174 -8.96 -16.18 -5.61
N ILE A 175 -8.37 -17.08 -6.38
CA ILE A 175 -7.33 -18.01 -5.91
C ILE A 175 -5.94 -17.43 -6.12
N LEU A 176 -5.61 -17.08 -7.38
CA LEU A 176 -4.29 -16.55 -7.71
C LEU A 176 -4.10 -15.07 -7.34
N LYS A 177 -5.19 -14.31 -7.29
CA LYS A 177 -5.17 -12.84 -7.07
C LYS A 177 -4.10 -12.12 -7.92
N ASN A 178 -3.85 -12.63 -9.12
CA ASN A 178 -2.76 -12.20 -10.00
C ASN A 178 -3.30 -11.95 -11.40
N SER A 179 -3.27 -10.71 -11.83
CA SER A 179 -3.72 -10.25 -13.15
C SER A 179 -2.61 -10.24 -14.22
N ALA A 180 -1.35 -10.54 -13.86
CA ALA A 180 -0.23 -10.51 -14.80
C ALA A 180 -0.48 -11.44 -16.00
N GLN A 181 -0.24 -10.94 -17.20
CA GLN A 181 -0.47 -11.70 -18.45
C GLN A 181 0.78 -12.51 -18.84
N THR A 182 1.19 -13.46 -17.98
CA THR A 182 2.33 -14.34 -18.26
C THR A 182 1.88 -15.74 -18.65
N SER A 183 2.64 -16.41 -19.53
CA SER A 183 2.36 -17.78 -19.93
C SER A 183 2.41 -18.75 -18.76
N SER A 184 3.36 -18.54 -17.82
CA SER A 184 3.48 -19.36 -16.60
C SER A 184 2.20 -19.27 -15.76
N ARG A 185 1.75 -18.05 -15.43
CA ARG A 185 0.49 -17.85 -14.70
C ARG A 185 -0.70 -18.51 -15.40
N LYS A 186 -0.78 -18.39 -16.74
CA LYS A 186 -1.90 -18.97 -17.50
C LYS A 186 -1.90 -20.51 -17.45
N ILE A 187 -0.74 -21.15 -17.44
CA ILE A 187 -0.61 -22.62 -17.27
C ILE A 187 -1.04 -23.00 -15.84
N THR A 188 -0.53 -22.30 -14.83
CA THR A 188 -0.92 -22.51 -13.43
C THR A 188 -2.43 -22.38 -13.25
N GLU A 189 -3.04 -21.31 -13.83
CA GLU A 189 -4.49 -21.09 -13.82
C GLU A 189 -5.27 -22.26 -14.44
N GLN A 190 -4.80 -22.79 -15.59
CA GLN A 190 -5.45 -23.93 -16.25
C GLN A 190 -5.40 -25.18 -15.41
N VAL A 191 -4.25 -25.48 -14.79
CA VAL A 191 -4.10 -26.65 -13.90
C VAL A 191 -5.03 -26.54 -12.70
N ILE A 192 -5.02 -25.40 -12.01
CA ILE A 192 -5.90 -25.17 -10.85
C ILE A 192 -7.37 -25.28 -11.26
N SER A 193 -7.75 -24.75 -12.44
CA SER A 193 -9.13 -24.80 -12.93
C SER A 193 -9.60 -26.23 -13.16
N GLN A 194 -8.76 -27.11 -13.71
CA GLN A 194 -9.09 -28.53 -13.90
C GLN A 194 -9.20 -29.26 -12.57
N GLU A 195 -8.30 -29.00 -11.63
CA GLU A 195 -8.34 -29.64 -10.31
C GLU A 195 -9.52 -29.13 -9.46
N LEU A 196 -9.89 -27.82 -9.60
CA LEU A 196 -11.04 -27.24 -8.92
C LEU A 196 -12.35 -27.96 -9.35
N GLU A 197 -12.53 -28.20 -10.64
CA GLU A 197 -13.72 -28.91 -11.16
C GLU A 197 -13.78 -30.39 -10.80
N LYS A 198 -12.70 -30.99 -10.29
CA LYS A 198 -12.75 -32.35 -9.68
C LYS A 198 -13.27 -32.28 -8.25
N LYS A 199 -13.07 -31.17 -7.54
CA LYS A 199 -13.44 -30.97 -6.13
C LYS A 199 -14.83 -30.40 -5.94
N PHE A 200 -15.30 -29.54 -6.86
CA PHE A 200 -16.54 -28.77 -6.77
C PHE A 200 -17.44 -28.96 -7.99
N SER A 201 -18.73 -28.89 -7.77
CA SER A 201 -19.70 -28.94 -8.87
C SER A 201 -19.66 -27.66 -9.74
N LYS A 202 -20.15 -27.77 -10.96
CA LYS A 202 -20.31 -26.58 -11.84
C LYS A 202 -21.15 -25.50 -11.21
N ASP A 203 -22.18 -25.88 -10.49
CA ASP A 203 -23.08 -24.93 -9.81
C ASP A 203 -22.39 -24.24 -8.64
N ASP A 204 -21.55 -24.93 -7.86
CA ASP A 204 -20.74 -24.33 -6.80
C ASP A 204 -19.78 -23.30 -7.39
N ILE A 205 -19.09 -23.65 -8.49
CA ILE A 205 -18.15 -22.77 -9.17
C ILE A 205 -18.85 -21.54 -9.75
N LEU A 206 -20.01 -21.71 -10.40
CA LEU A 206 -20.78 -20.59 -10.94
C LEU A 206 -21.31 -19.70 -9.82
N THR A 207 -21.81 -20.29 -8.74
CA THR A 207 -22.26 -19.55 -7.54
C THR A 207 -21.12 -18.72 -6.96
N ALA A 208 -19.94 -19.32 -6.77
CA ALA A 208 -18.77 -18.62 -6.27
C ALA A 208 -18.34 -17.49 -7.24
N TYR A 209 -18.36 -17.74 -8.54
CA TYR A 209 -18.03 -16.73 -9.54
C TYR A 209 -18.97 -15.53 -9.49
N LEU A 210 -20.29 -15.77 -9.50
CA LEU A 210 -21.31 -14.73 -9.50
C LEU A 210 -21.33 -13.90 -8.20
N ASN A 211 -20.91 -14.49 -7.08
CA ASN A 211 -20.78 -13.80 -5.79
C ASN A 211 -19.45 -13.09 -5.59
N TYR A 212 -18.44 -13.34 -6.42
CA TYR A 212 -17.10 -12.82 -6.21
C TYR A 212 -16.65 -11.81 -7.26
N ILE A 213 -17.16 -11.90 -8.49
CA ILE A 213 -16.68 -11.05 -9.59
C ILE A 213 -16.94 -9.57 -9.33
N TYR A 214 -15.98 -8.72 -9.73
CA TYR A 214 -16.03 -7.28 -9.53
C TYR A 214 -16.80 -6.56 -10.65
N PHE A 215 -17.68 -5.62 -10.26
CA PHE A 215 -18.56 -4.87 -11.15
C PHE A 215 -18.32 -3.35 -11.15
N GLY A 216 -17.22 -2.88 -10.57
CA GLY A 216 -16.98 -1.44 -10.37
C GLY A 216 -17.53 -0.92 -9.05
N HIS A 217 -17.12 0.28 -8.64
CA HIS A 217 -17.60 1.01 -7.45
C HIS A 217 -17.62 0.21 -6.15
N GLY A 218 -16.67 -0.71 -5.97
CA GLY A 218 -16.62 -1.56 -4.78
C GLY A 218 -17.62 -2.73 -4.78
N ALA A 219 -18.43 -2.89 -5.82
CA ALA A 219 -19.41 -3.96 -5.90
C ALA A 219 -18.77 -5.29 -6.31
N ASN A 220 -18.60 -6.21 -5.36
CA ASN A 220 -18.24 -7.60 -5.60
C ASN A 220 -19.47 -8.49 -5.52
N GLY A 221 -19.72 -9.26 -6.57
CA GLY A 221 -20.89 -10.12 -6.70
C GLY A 221 -22.12 -9.42 -7.24
N VAL A 222 -22.99 -10.22 -7.88
CA VAL A 222 -24.18 -9.73 -8.57
C VAL A 222 -25.22 -9.11 -7.61
N GLY A 223 -25.28 -9.57 -6.36
CA GLY A 223 -26.18 -9.01 -5.35
C GLY A 223 -25.81 -7.57 -5.02
N MET A 224 -24.54 -7.29 -4.79
CA MET A 224 -24.04 -5.94 -4.57
C MET A 224 -24.18 -5.06 -5.79
N ALA A 225 -23.86 -5.58 -6.98
CA ALA A 225 -24.02 -4.85 -8.22
C ALA A 225 -25.47 -4.43 -8.45
N ALA A 226 -26.43 -5.33 -8.21
CA ALA A 226 -27.85 -5.04 -8.29
C ALA A 226 -28.26 -3.94 -7.29
N LYS A 227 -27.72 -4.00 -6.07
CA LYS A 227 -27.97 -2.98 -5.03
C LYS A 227 -27.38 -1.64 -5.42
N TYR A 228 -26.12 -1.62 -5.86
CA TYR A 228 -25.43 -0.37 -6.25
C TYR A 228 -26.10 0.32 -7.42
N TYR A 229 -26.25 -0.38 -8.56
CA TYR A 229 -26.72 0.25 -9.79
C TYR A 229 -28.23 0.47 -9.85
N PHE A 230 -29.03 -0.38 -9.18
CA PHE A 230 -30.48 -0.40 -9.33
C PHE A 230 -31.26 -0.30 -8.02
N ASN A 231 -30.58 -0.30 -6.87
CA ASN A 231 -31.21 -0.35 -5.54
C ASN A 231 -32.23 -1.50 -5.40
N LYS A 232 -31.96 -2.65 -6.02
CA LYS A 232 -32.83 -3.83 -6.05
C LYS A 232 -32.13 -5.06 -5.48
N ASP A 233 -32.92 -6.05 -5.06
CA ASP A 233 -32.41 -7.41 -4.95
C ASP A 233 -32.13 -7.96 -6.36
N GLN A 234 -31.08 -8.76 -6.51
CA GLN A 234 -30.70 -9.30 -7.83
C GLN A 234 -31.80 -10.17 -8.46
N LYS A 235 -32.66 -10.82 -7.65
CA LYS A 235 -33.80 -11.61 -8.14
C LYS A 235 -34.85 -10.76 -8.87
N ASP A 236 -34.94 -9.47 -8.55
CA ASP A 236 -35.94 -8.52 -9.08
C ASP A 236 -35.43 -7.74 -10.32
N LEU A 237 -34.23 -8.05 -10.78
CA LEU A 237 -33.66 -7.43 -11.99
C LEU A 237 -34.42 -7.86 -13.23
N THR A 238 -34.72 -6.88 -14.08
CA THR A 238 -35.26 -7.10 -15.44
C THR A 238 -34.21 -7.75 -16.35
N VAL A 239 -34.66 -8.19 -17.54
CA VAL A 239 -33.76 -8.73 -18.58
C VAL A 239 -32.69 -7.70 -18.94
N ARG A 240 -33.07 -6.43 -19.10
CA ARG A 240 -32.14 -5.37 -19.47
C ARG A 240 -31.14 -5.07 -18.34
N GLU A 241 -31.61 -4.93 -17.13
CA GLU A 241 -30.75 -4.67 -15.96
C GLU A 241 -29.77 -5.82 -15.73
N SER A 242 -30.21 -7.06 -15.92
CA SER A 242 -29.33 -8.24 -15.90
C SER A 242 -28.26 -8.15 -16.97
N ALA A 243 -28.61 -7.71 -18.21
CA ALA A 243 -27.63 -7.54 -19.27
C ALA A 243 -26.62 -6.40 -18.99
N VAL A 244 -27.03 -5.34 -18.29
CA VAL A 244 -26.10 -4.30 -17.81
C VAL A 244 -25.06 -4.90 -16.85
N ILE A 245 -25.52 -5.62 -15.82
CA ILE A 245 -24.63 -6.27 -14.85
C ILE A 245 -23.65 -7.22 -15.56
N ILE A 246 -24.13 -8.06 -16.48
CA ILE A 246 -23.26 -8.96 -17.24
C ILE A 246 -22.22 -8.18 -18.03
N GLY A 247 -22.59 -7.04 -18.62
CA GLY A 247 -21.71 -6.20 -19.44
C GLY A 247 -20.51 -5.63 -18.71
N LEU A 248 -20.66 -5.31 -17.44
CA LEU A 248 -19.63 -4.73 -16.59
C LEU A 248 -18.42 -5.65 -16.39
N THR A 249 -18.61 -6.97 -16.46
CA THR A 249 -17.51 -7.94 -16.15
C THR A 249 -16.35 -7.88 -17.12
N ASN A 250 -16.58 -7.48 -18.37
CA ASN A 250 -15.54 -7.43 -19.38
C ASN A 250 -14.56 -6.25 -19.17
N ASN A 251 -15.08 -5.10 -18.78
CA ASN A 251 -14.33 -3.90 -18.42
C ASN A 251 -15.25 -2.95 -17.63
N PRO A 252 -15.23 -3.03 -16.29
CA PRO A 252 -16.11 -2.24 -15.44
C PRO A 252 -16.02 -0.72 -15.68
N THR A 253 -14.85 -0.22 -16.05
CA THR A 253 -14.66 1.22 -16.31
C THR A 253 -15.22 1.63 -17.66
N LEU A 254 -15.02 0.82 -18.71
CA LEU A 254 -15.46 1.14 -20.06
C LEU A 254 -16.98 1.03 -20.23
N TYR A 255 -17.57 -0.01 -19.61
CA TYR A 255 -19.00 -0.32 -19.76
C TYR A 255 -19.84 0.16 -18.57
N ASP A 256 -19.27 1.01 -17.72
CA ASP A 256 -19.97 1.64 -16.61
C ASP A 256 -21.11 2.56 -17.11
N PRO A 257 -22.37 2.26 -16.80
CA PRO A 257 -23.48 3.07 -17.27
C PRO A 257 -23.55 4.47 -16.62
N THR A 258 -22.83 4.69 -15.53
CA THR A 258 -22.72 6.00 -14.85
C THR A 258 -21.69 6.91 -15.53
N ILE A 259 -20.68 6.32 -16.18
CA ILE A 259 -19.54 7.02 -16.79
C ILE A 259 -19.68 7.05 -18.31
N ASN A 260 -20.00 5.90 -18.93
CA ASN A 260 -20.05 5.71 -20.39
C ASN A 260 -21.38 5.08 -20.82
N PRO A 261 -22.52 5.77 -20.69
CA PRO A 261 -23.83 5.19 -20.96
C PRO A 261 -24.02 4.67 -22.38
N GLU A 262 -23.37 5.27 -23.37
CA GLU A 262 -23.47 4.83 -24.80
C GLU A 262 -22.71 3.52 -25.02
N GLU A 263 -21.51 3.37 -24.49
CA GLU A 263 -20.72 2.13 -24.60
C GLU A 263 -21.37 1.00 -23.80
N SER A 264 -21.94 1.33 -22.63
CA SER A 264 -22.77 0.40 -21.85
C SER A 264 -23.96 -0.09 -22.66
N ASP A 265 -24.72 0.80 -23.29
CA ASP A 265 -25.90 0.42 -24.09
C ASP A 265 -25.55 -0.46 -25.31
N LYS A 266 -24.43 -0.15 -25.99
CA LYS A 266 -23.91 -1.01 -27.08
C LYS A 266 -23.57 -2.41 -26.55
N LYS A 267 -22.93 -2.49 -25.38
CA LYS A 267 -22.57 -3.76 -24.74
C LYS A 267 -23.81 -4.54 -24.30
N VAL A 268 -24.80 -3.87 -23.73
CA VAL A 268 -26.10 -4.45 -23.36
C VAL A 268 -26.77 -5.10 -24.56
N LYS A 269 -26.83 -4.43 -25.69
CA LYS A 269 -27.42 -4.98 -26.95
C LYS A 269 -26.66 -6.20 -27.45
N GLU A 270 -25.32 -6.21 -27.35
CA GLU A 270 -24.50 -7.39 -27.68
C GLU A 270 -24.89 -8.60 -26.80
N ILE A 271 -24.99 -8.36 -25.46
CA ILE A 271 -25.33 -9.38 -24.49
C ILE A 271 -26.74 -9.92 -24.70
N LEU A 272 -27.72 -9.04 -24.87
CA LEU A 272 -29.10 -9.43 -25.19
C LEU A 272 -29.14 -10.33 -26.43
N GLY A 273 -28.35 -9.98 -27.46
CA GLY A 273 -28.23 -10.81 -28.67
C GLY A 273 -27.61 -12.17 -28.41
N LYS A 274 -26.65 -12.29 -27.45
CA LYS A 274 -26.10 -13.58 -27.02
C LYS A 274 -27.11 -14.40 -26.20
N MET A 275 -27.85 -13.73 -25.30
CA MET A 275 -28.89 -14.38 -24.49
C MET A 275 -30.01 -14.93 -25.38
N LEU A 276 -30.43 -14.21 -26.43
CA LEU A 276 -31.40 -14.67 -27.40
C LEU A 276 -30.89 -15.87 -28.19
N ARG A 277 -29.67 -15.81 -28.75
CA ARG A 277 -29.06 -16.93 -29.51
C ARG A 277 -28.94 -18.21 -28.66
N ASN A 278 -28.68 -18.06 -27.37
CA ASN A 278 -28.52 -19.19 -26.43
C ASN A 278 -29.86 -19.53 -25.73
N GLN A 279 -30.99 -19.01 -26.21
CA GLN A 279 -32.35 -19.30 -25.72
C GLN A 279 -32.57 -19.00 -24.22
N VAL A 280 -31.77 -18.07 -23.66
CA VAL A 280 -31.95 -17.57 -22.30
C VAL A 280 -33.18 -16.66 -22.22
N ILE A 281 -33.45 -15.91 -23.27
CA ILE A 281 -34.61 -15.04 -23.45
C ILE A 281 -35.30 -15.36 -24.78
N LYS A 282 -36.58 -15.06 -24.84
CA LYS A 282 -37.38 -15.17 -26.07
C LYS A 282 -37.26 -13.92 -26.93
N GLN A 283 -37.73 -13.99 -28.17
CA GLN A 283 -37.67 -12.86 -29.10
C GLN A 283 -38.44 -11.63 -28.55
N GLU A 284 -39.59 -11.85 -27.94
CA GLU A 284 -40.44 -10.79 -27.35
C GLU A 284 -39.68 -10.07 -26.22
N GLU A 285 -39.04 -10.82 -25.32
CA GLU A 285 -38.22 -10.28 -24.19
C GLU A 285 -37.01 -9.51 -24.73
N TYR A 286 -36.40 -9.99 -25.81
CA TYR A 286 -35.29 -9.26 -26.49
C TYR A 286 -35.76 -7.94 -27.07
N ASP A 287 -36.87 -7.95 -27.87
CA ASP A 287 -37.39 -6.76 -28.53
C ASP A 287 -37.84 -5.69 -27.51
N GLU A 288 -38.35 -6.10 -26.37
CA GLU A 288 -38.70 -5.21 -25.25
C GLU A 288 -37.45 -4.65 -24.59
N ALA A 289 -36.49 -5.50 -24.21
CA ALA A 289 -35.29 -5.09 -23.49
C ALA A 289 -34.38 -4.17 -24.32
N VAL A 290 -34.34 -4.33 -25.67
CA VAL A 290 -33.55 -3.46 -26.56
C VAL A 290 -34.16 -2.05 -26.66
N LYS A 291 -35.47 -1.92 -26.57
CA LYS A 291 -36.19 -0.62 -26.66
C LYS A 291 -36.14 0.16 -25.35
N GLN A 292 -36.02 -0.51 -24.22
CA GLN A 292 -35.92 0.13 -22.90
C GLN A 292 -34.63 0.95 -22.78
N LYS A 293 -34.68 2.01 -21.97
CA LYS A 293 -33.46 2.70 -21.47
C LYS A 293 -33.08 2.12 -20.14
N THR A 294 -31.76 2.15 -19.85
CA THR A 294 -31.27 1.77 -18.52
C THR A 294 -31.59 2.88 -17.53
N GLU A 295 -32.42 2.59 -16.54
CA GLU A 295 -32.74 3.50 -15.44
C GLU A 295 -31.88 3.09 -14.23
N LEU A 296 -31.02 3.99 -13.80
CA LEU A 296 -30.11 3.76 -12.67
C LEU A 296 -30.73 4.33 -11.37
N ALA A 297 -30.57 3.59 -10.28
CA ALA A 297 -30.91 4.03 -8.93
C ALA A 297 -29.69 3.84 -8.02
N ILE A 298 -28.67 4.66 -8.24
CA ILE A 298 -27.35 4.51 -7.60
C ILE A 298 -27.46 4.60 -6.07
N THR A 299 -26.98 3.55 -5.41
CA THR A 299 -26.91 3.48 -3.96
C THR A 299 -25.44 3.28 -3.58
N PRO A 300 -24.76 4.26 -2.97
CA PRO A 300 -23.39 4.11 -2.50
C PRO A 300 -23.25 2.92 -1.54
N LEU A 301 -22.33 2.00 -1.82
CA LEU A 301 -22.22 0.73 -1.10
C LEU A 301 -21.37 0.78 0.17
N VAL A 302 -20.36 1.61 0.18
CA VAL A 302 -19.46 1.79 1.32
C VAL A 302 -19.03 3.24 1.34
N ASN A 303 -19.36 3.95 2.41
CA ASN A 303 -18.60 5.12 2.77
C ASN A 303 -17.27 4.62 3.34
N GLU A 304 -16.12 5.09 2.84
CA GLU A 304 -14.83 4.93 3.55
C GLU A 304 -14.93 5.33 5.03
N LYS A 305 -15.97 6.09 5.38
CA LYS A 305 -16.37 6.45 6.74
C LYS A 305 -16.70 5.26 7.67
N ASP A 306 -17.02 4.09 7.14
CA ASP A 306 -17.59 3.03 7.99
C ASP A 306 -16.62 2.43 9.02
N TYR A 307 -15.29 2.55 8.85
CA TYR A 307 -14.32 2.14 9.87
C TYR A 307 -13.51 3.32 10.45
N THR A 308 -13.55 4.48 9.82
CA THR A 308 -12.86 5.70 10.27
C THR A 308 -13.73 6.61 11.11
N ASP A 309 -15.00 6.24 11.30
CA ASP A 309 -15.97 6.96 12.15
C ASP A 309 -15.70 6.83 13.65
N ASN A 310 -14.73 5.98 14.03
CA ASN A 310 -14.35 5.76 15.42
C ASN A 310 -12.82 5.61 15.51
N TYR A 311 -12.16 6.43 16.32
CA TYR A 311 -10.70 6.43 16.46
C TYR A 311 -10.14 5.13 17.03
N ALA A 312 -10.84 4.49 17.98
CA ALA A 312 -10.39 3.23 18.55
C ALA A 312 -10.49 2.08 17.54
N ILE A 313 -11.54 2.07 16.71
CA ILE A 313 -11.71 1.10 15.63
C ILE A 313 -10.67 1.35 14.52
N SER A 314 -10.43 2.60 14.11
CA SER A 314 -9.43 2.90 13.08
C SER A 314 -8.02 2.50 13.52
N PHE A 315 -7.70 2.65 14.80
CA PHE A 315 -6.44 2.17 15.38
C PHE A 315 -6.37 0.64 15.39
N ALA A 316 -7.45 -0.05 15.82
CA ALA A 316 -7.51 -1.51 15.80
C ALA A 316 -7.34 -2.08 14.39
N MET A 317 -7.93 -1.45 13.39
CA MET A 317 -7.80 -1.85 11.99
C MET A 317 -6.36 -1.72 11.49
N ASN A 318 -5.70 -0.60 11.82
CA ASN A 318 -4.30 -0.39 11.45
C ASN A 318 -3.38 -1.42 12.13
N ARG A 319 -3.59 -1.64 13.46
CA ARG A 319 -2.84 -2.65 14.21
C ARG A 319 -3.07 -4.05 13.65
N ALA A 320 -4.31 -4.43 13.36
CA ALA A 320 -4.65 -5.72 12.78
C ALA A 320 -3.98 -5.91 11.39
N ALA A 321 -3.92 -4.86 10.58
CA ALA A 321 -3.23 -4.91 9.29
C ALA A 321 -1.72 -5.17 9.45
N GLU A 322 -1.09 -4.49 10.41
CA GLU A 322 0.32 -4.65 10.71
C GLU A 322 0.61 -6.04 11.31
N ASP A 323 -0.20 -6.48 12.28
CA ASP A 323 -0.05 -7.78 12.94
C ASP A 323 -0.21 -8.94 11.94
N LEU A 324 -1.16 -8.84 11.00
CA LEU A 324 -1.32 -9.82 9.92
C LEU A 324 -0.19 -9.76 8.89
N ALA A 325 0.36 -8.58 8.60
CA ALA A 325 1.52 -8.46 7.73
C ALA A 325 2.74 -9.16 8.34
N VAL A 326 2.96 -8.97 9.64
CA VAL A 326 4.03 -9.64 10.39
C VAL A 326 3.80 -11.16 10.44
N ALA A 327 2.56 -11.61 10.67
CA ALA A 327 2.22 -13.03 10.64
C ALA A 327 2.48 -13.67 9.27
N ASP A 328 2.35 -12.91 8.18
CA ASP A 328 2.67 -13.32 6.81
C ASP A 328 4.17 -13.18 6.45
N GLY A 329 5.02 -12.76 7.41
CA GLY A 329 6.47 -12.68 7.26
C GLY A 329 7.02 -11.31 6.89
N PHE A 330 6.23 -10.24 6.98
CA PHE A 330 6.77 -8.89 6.83
C PHE A 330 7.58 -8.50 8.06
N GLU A 331 8.81 -8.02 7.85
CA GLU A 331 9.70 -7.60 8.93
C GLU A 331 9.53 -6.09 9.21
N LEU A 332 9.12 -5.75 10.43
CA LEU A 332 9.06 -4.37 10.90
C LEU A 332 10.47 -3.84 11.17
N LYS A 333 10.74 -2.63 10.70
CA LYS A 333 12.04 -1.98 10.83
C LYS A 333 11.89 -0.56 11.33
N TYR A 334 12.63 -0.23 12.39
CA TYR A 334 12.55 1.05 13.08
C TYR A 334 13.88 1.82 13.11
N LYS A 335 14.94 1.30 12.46
CA LYS A 335 16.24 1.96 12.33
C LYS A 335 16.79 1.79 10.93
N PHE A 336 17.26 2.88 10.35
CA PHE A 336 17.71 2.97 8.98
C PHE A 336 19.10 3.59 8.93
N SER A 337 19.89 3.19 7.94
CA SER A 337 21.26 3.68 7.74
C SER A 337 21.31 4.91 6.84
N SER A 338 20.29 5.12 6.01
CA SER A 338 20.21 6.27 5.09
C SER A 338 18.77 6.73 4.86
N ASP A 339 18.62 7.93 4.29
CA ASP A 339 17.33 8.51 3.87
C ASP A 339 16.69 7.69 2.75
N GLU A 340 17.49 7.14 1.84
CA GLU A 340 17.01 6.29 0.74
C GLU A 340 16.40 5.00 1.29
N GLU A 341 17.12 4.32 2.21
CA GLU A 341 16.63 3.11 2.85
C GLU A 341 15.33 3.37 3.65
N TYR A 342 15.26 4.50 4.35
CA TYR A 342 14.06 4.93 5.07
C TYR A 342 12.86 5.09 4.12
N LYS A 343 13.06 5.79 2.99
CA LYS A 343 11.99 6.03 2.01
C LYS A 343 11.54 4.76 1.30
N GLU A 344 12.48 3.92 0.89
CA GLU A 344 12.18 2.65 0.24
C GLU A 344 11.39 1.73 1.16
N TYR A 345 11.84 1.58 2.43
CA TYR A 345 11.12 0.78 3.40
C TYR A 345 9.70 1.32 3.64
N HIS A 346 9.52 2.62 3.86
CA HIS A 346 8.20 3.18 4.13
C HIS A 346 7.26 3.10 2.92
N GLN A 347 7.79 3.12 1.69
CA GLN A 347 6.97 2.87 0.52
C GLN A 347 6.44 1.42 0.51
N ILE A 348 7.30 0.45 0.80
CA ILE A 348 6.92 -0.98 0.88
C ILE A 348 5.97 -1.20 2.07
N TYR A 349 6.29 -0.64 3.23
CA TYR A 349 5.46 -0.71 4.44
C TYR A 349 4.05 -0.17 4.18
N ASN A 350 3.94 1.04 3.66
CA ASN A 350 2.64 1.68 3.39
C ASN A 350 1.80 0.86 2.40
N GLN A 351 2.42 0.33 1.34
CA GLN A 351 1.73 -0.53 0.38
C GLN A 351 1.27 -1.83 1.04
N THR A 352 2.14 -2.47 1.84
CA THR A 352 1.82 -3.71 2.54
C THR A 352 0.67 -3.53 3.52
N ILE A 353 0.70 -2.45 4.32
CA ILE A 353 -0.37 -2.16 5.27
C ILE A 353 -1.68 -1.83 4.56
N GLN A 354 -1.62 -1.07 3.46
CA GLN A 354 -2.79 -0.79 2.64
C GLN A 354 -3.40 -2.08 2.07
N ASP A 355 -2.57 -2.96 1.50
CA ASP A 355 -3.03 -4.23 0.95
C ASP A 355 -3.69 -5.12 2.03
N LYS A 356 -3.12 -5.13 3.25
CA LYS A 356 -3.71 -5.84 4.40
C LYS A 356 -5.01 -5.20 4.87
N MET A 357 -5.07 -3.88 4.91
CA MET A 357 -6.28 -3.15 5.25
C MET A 357 -7.42 -3.49 4.26
N GLU A 358 -7.13 -3.51 2.97
CA GLU A 358 -8.08 -3.92 1.93
C GLU A 358 -8.54 -5.37 2.12
N GLN A 359 -7.64 -6.28 2.51
CA GLN A 359 -7.98 -7.66 2.83
C GLN A 359 -8.91 -7.75 4.05
N ILE A 360 -8.62 -7.00 5.12
CA ILE A 360 -9.48 -6.96 6.31
C ILE A 360 -10.87 -6.41 5.96
N ILE A 361 -10.93 -5.33 5.19
CA ILE A 361 -12.19 -4.72 4.74
C ILE A 361 -12.97 -5.68 3.83
N ALA A 362 -12.26 -6.41 2.97
CA ALA A 362 -12.89 -7.41 2.10
C ALA A 362 -13.58 -8.54 2.88
N GLY A 363 -13.19 -8.79 4.12
CA GLY A 363 -13.85 -9.72 5.02
C GLY A 363 -13.01 -10.94 5.42
N GLY A 364 -13.59 -11.77 6.24
CA GLY A 364 -12.99 -13.06 6.64
C GLY A 364 -12.25 -13.04 7.98
N TYR A 365 -12.37 -11.98 8.78
CA TYR A 365 -11.67 -11.85 10.05
C TYR A 365 -12.60 -11.59 11.22
N LYS A 366 -12.23 -12.09 12.40
CA LYS A 366 -12.77 -11.69 13.69
C LYS A 366 -11.65 -11.04 14.50
N ILE A 367 -11.78 -9.76 14.79
CA ILE A 367 -10.78 -8.96 15.49
C ILE A 367 -11.26 -8.69 16.90
N TYR A 368 -10.63 -9.27 17.88
CA TYR A 368 -10.93 -9.09 19.30
C TYR A 368 -10.06 -7.99 19.87
N THR A 369 -10.68 -7.01 20.51
CA THR A 369 -9.99 -5.80 20.98
C THR A 369 -10.18 -5.56 22.46
N SER A 370 -9.34 -4.70 23.04
CA SER A 370 -9.48 -4.15 24.38
C SER A 370 -10.41 -2.93 24.46
N ILE A 371 -11.08 -2.57 23.37
CA ILE A 371 -11.94 -1.38 23.30
C ILE A 371 -13.10 -1.51 24.28
N ASN A 372 -13.25 -0.49 25.15
CA ASN A 372 -14.45 -0.26 25.92
C ASN A 372 -15.24 0.89 25.28
N PRO A 373 -16.32 0.63 24.53
CA PRO A 373 -17.05 1.66 23.79
C PRO A 373 -17.60 2.77 24.68
N ALA A 374 -18.05 2.41 25.90
CA ALA A 374 -18.61 3.39 26.84
C ALA A 374 -17.53 4.34 27.38
N LEU A 375 -16.34 3.82 27.72
CA LEU A 375 -15.21 4.64 28.14
C LEU A 375 -14.71 5.54 27.00
N GLN A 376 -14.57 4.99 25.80
CA GLN A 376 -14.16 5.74 24.61
C GLN A 376 -15.10 6.92 24.34
N ALA A 377 -16.41 6.65 24.31
CA ALA A 377 -17.41 7.69 24.07
C ALA A 377 -17.46 8.76 25.19
N ASP A 378 -17.32 8.36 26.45
CA ASP A 378 -17.31 9.30 27.60
C ASP A 378 -16.10 10.23 27.52
N LEU A 379 -14.91 9.70 27.18
CA LEU A 379 -13.69 10.49 27.03
C LEU A 379 -13.76 11.43 25.83
N GLU A 380 -14.23 10.95 24.68
CA GLU A 380 -14.44 11.78 23.48
C GLU A 380 -15.40 12.93 23.79
N ASN A 381 -16.56 12.65 24.38
CA ASN A 381 -17.54 13.68 24.72
C ASN A 381 -16.96 14.76 25.66
N LYS A 382 -16.21 14.37 26.67
CA LYS A 382 -15.59 15.29 27.61
C LYS A 382 -14.50 16.15 26.96
N VAL A 383 -13.67 15.54 26.12
CA VAL A 383 -12.62 16.24 25.37
C VAL A 383 -13.21 17.20 24.36
N TYR A 384 -14.26 16.77 23.63
CA TYR A 384 -14.94 17.64 22.66
C TYR A 384 -15.68 18.79 23.34
N ALA A 385 -16.30 18.54 24.50
CA ALA A 385 -16.93 19.59 25.28
C ALA A 385 -15.91 20.65 25.73
N GLU A 386 -14.72 20.25 26.19
CA GLU A 386 -13.65 21.16 26.55
C GLU A 386 -13.18 22.00 25.34
N LEU A 387 -12.98 21.35 24.19
CA LEU A 387 -12.51 22.02 22.98
C LEU A 387 -13.60 22.78 22.23
N SER A 388 -14.88 22.65 22.59
CA SER A 388 -16.00 23.34 21.90
C SER A 388 -15.88 24.86 21.88
N LYS A 389 -15.18 25.44 22.86
CA LYS A 389 -14.86 26.88 22.92
C LYS A 389 -13.95 27.38 21.79
N TYR A 390 -13.28 26.45 21.06
CA TYR A 390 -12.46 26.75 19.90
C TYR A 390 -13.18 26.29 18.63
N GLY A 391 -14.17 27.08 18.21
CA GLY A 391 -15.09 26.74 17.14
C GLY A 391 -14.59 27.06 15.72
N ALA A 392 -13.37 27.60 15.58
CA ALA A 392 -12.84 27.93 14.26
C ALA A 392 -12.68 26.67 13.39
N VAL A 393 -13.30 26.71 12.21
CA VAL A 393 -13.29 25.64 11.21
C VAL A 393 -12.58 26.18 9.97
N ASN A 394 -11.70 25.39 9.39
CA ASN A 394 -11.10 25.71 8.11
C ASN A 394 -12.16 25.54 7.00
N GLU A 395 -12.56 26.65 6.36
CA GLU A 395 -13.64 26.67 5.38
C GLU A 395 -13.39 25.76 4.17
N SER A 396 -12.12 25.54 3.79
CA SER A 396 -11.78 24.70 2.65
C SER A 396 -11.83 23.19 2.94
N THR A 397 -11.65 22.81 4.21
CA THR A 397 -11.58 21.40 4.62
C THR A 397 -12.75 20.93 5.47
N GLY A 398 -13.50 21.87 6.05
CA GLY A 398 -14.56 21.59 7.02
C GLY A 398 -14.04 21.08 8.38
N LYS A 399 -12.73 21.05 8.60
CA LYS A 399 -12.11 20.56 9.85
C LYS A 399 -11.90 21.68 10.85
N TYR A 400 -11.98 21.35 12.13
CA TYR A 400 -11.55 22.28 13.17
C TYR A 400 -10.07 22.65 13.01
N ASP A 401 -9.74 23.93 13.16
CA ASP A 401 -8.37 24.42 13.06
C ASP A 401 -7.51 23.91 14.22
N LEU A 402 -7.99 24.02 15.47
CA LEU A 402 -7.33 23.43 16.62
C LEU A 402 -7.70 21.94 16.73
N GLN A 403 -6.71 21.09 16.78
CA GLN A 403 -6.84 19.63 16.89
C GLN A 403 -6.20 19.11 18.17
N THR A 404 -6.47 17.85 18.48
CA THR A 404 -5.87 17.12 19.59
C THR A 404 -5.64 15.66 19.23
N SER A 405 -4.73 15.02 19.95
CA SER A 405 -4.70 13.56 20.04
C SER A 405 -4.43 13.12 21.47
N VAL A 406 -5.03 11.99 21.85
CA VAL A 406 -4.88 11.39 23.18
C VAL A 406 -4.66 9.90 23.02
N THR A 407 -3.70 9.35 23.76
CA THR A 407 -3.53 7.91 23.92
C THR A 407 -3.49 7.57 25.40
N VAL A 408 -4.33 6.62 25.82
CA VAL A 408 -4.37 6.08 27.17
C VAL A 408 -3.98 4.63 27.13
N LEU A 409 -2.89 4.30 27.79
CA LEU A 409 -2.36 2.95 27.89
C LEU A 409 -2.51 2.45 29.32
N ASP A 410 -3.08 1.26 29.47
CA ASP A 410 -3.19 0.56 30.76
C ASP A 410 -1.86 -0.12 31.07
N ASN A 411 -1.22 0.27 32.15
CA ASN A 411 0.11 -0.25 32.53
C ASN A 411 0.07 -1.69 33.06
N GLN A 412 -1.11 -2.25 33.36
CA GLN A 412 -1.25 -3.62 33.86
C GLN A 412 -1.48 -4.61 32.74
N THR A 413 -2.33 -4.23 31.78
CA THR A 413 -2.67 -5.07 30.62
C THR A 413 -1.80 -4.77 29.40
N HIS A 414 -1.09 -3.64 29.40
CA HIS A 414 -0.28 -3.09 28.31
C HIS A 414 -1.08 -2.70 27.07
N ASN A 415 -2.40 -2.58 27.19
CA ASN A 415 -3.30 -2.24 26.10
C ASN A 415 -3.59 -0.76 26.01
N VAL A 416 -3.80 -0.27 24.79
CA VAL A 416 -4.43 1.02 24.56
C VAL A 416 -5.93 0.89 24.86
N VAL A 417 -6.37 1.51 25.95
CA VAL A 417 -7.77 1.42 26.43
C VAL A 417 -8.63 2.59 25.95
N ALA A 418 -8.03 3.68 25.49
CA ALA A 418 -8.71 4.78 24.82
C ALA A 418 -7.74 5.52 23.90
N ILE A 419 -8.26 5.97 22.75
CA ILE A 419 -7.50 6.73 21.79
C ILE A 419 -8.40 7.77 21.09
N ILE A 420 -7.97 9.03 21.07
CA ILE A 420 -8.67 10.13 20.40
C ILE A 420 -7.71 10.72 19.36
N GLY A 421 -8.11 10.71 18.10
CA GLY A 421 -7.27 11.15 16.99
C GLY A 421 -7.60 12.53 16.44
N GLY A 422 -8.56 13.25 17.04
CA GLY A 422 -9.00 14.55 16.55
C GLY A 422 -10.22 15.09 17.30
N ARG A 423 -10.97 15.98 16.66
CA ARG A 423 -12.19 16.60 17.21
C ARG A 423 -13.45 16.12 16.49
N GLY A 424 -13.62 14.81 16.35
CA GLY A 424 -14.68 14.15 15.60
C GLY A 424 -14.23 13.72 14.21
N THR A 425 -14.95 12.75 13.66
CA THR A 425 -14.60 12.07 12.41
C THR A 425 -15.44 12.54 11.21
N GLU A 426 -16.37 13.47 11.41
CA GLU A 426 -17.40 13.82 10.42
C GLU A 426 -16.81 14.34 9.09
N ASN A 427 -15.72 15.09 9.13
CA ASN A 427 -15.00 15.55 7.95
C ASN A 427 -13.49 15.30 8.06
N ASP A 428 -13.09 14.42 8.98
CA ASP A 428 -11.68 14.21 9.31
C ASP A 428 -11.41 12.73 9.67
N TYR A 429 -10.86 11.99 8.72
CA TYR A 429 -10.55 10.57 8.87
C TYR A 429 -9.16 10.31 9.45
N VAL A 430 -8.37 11.35 9.72
CA VAL A 430 -7.02 11.22 10.24
C VAL A 430 -7.05 10.93 11.74
N ASN A 431 -6.51 9.80 12.13
CA ASN A 431 -6.25 9.50 13.54
C ASN A 431 -4.84 9.99 13.93
N ARG A 432 -4.77 11.22 14.46
CA ARG A 432 -3.51 11.88 14.79
C ARG A 432 -2.74 11.20 15.90
N ALA A 433 -3.37 10.30 16.63
CA ALA A 433 -2.71 9.60 17.72
C ALA A 433 -1.64 8.62 17.22
N TYR A 434 -1.73 8.12 15.97
CA TYR A 434 -0.75 7.20 15.40
C TYR A 434 -0.35 7.51 13.95
N GLN A 435 -1.15 8.32 13.21
CA GLN A 435 -0.87 8.62 11.79
C GLN A 435 -0.19 9.97 11.57
N PHE A 436 -0.17 10.83 12.58
CA PHE A 436 0.25 12.23 12.42
C PHE A 436 1.31 12.60 13.44
N PRO A 437 2.60 12.33 13.13
CA PRO A 437 3.69 12.66 14.03
C PRO A 437 3.85 14.18 14.20
N ARG A 438 4.10 14.60 15.43
CA ARG A 438 4.33 16.00 15.81
C ARG A 438 5.54 16.11 16.72
N GLN A 439 6.17 17.29 16.76
CA GLN A 439 7.32 17.53 17.61
C GLN A 439 6.93 17.42 19.10
N PRO A 440 7.53 16.50 19.88
CA PRO A 440 7.14 16.28 21.27
C PRO A 440 7.64 17.38 22.21
N GLY A 441 8.58 18.22 21.75
CA GLY A 441 9.24 19.20 22.57
C GLY A 441 9.83 18.56 23.84
N SER A 442 9.70 19.24 24.96
CA SER A 442 10.33 18.82 26.21
C SER A 442 9.80 17.53 26.85
N THR A 443 8.74 16.90 26.29
CA THR A 443 8.35 15.53 26.73
C THR A 443 9.38 14.49 26.31
N ALA A 444 10.26 14.77 25.36
CA ALA A 444 11.37 13.90 24.98
C ALA A 444 12.44 13.75 26.09
N LYS A 445 12.63 14.77 26.92
CA LYS A 445 13.75 14.85 27.90
C LYS A 445 13.83 13.67 28.87
N PRO A 446 12.74 13.25 29.52
CA PRO A 446 12.77 12.08 30.43
C PRO A 446 13.26 10.81 29.75
N ILE A 447 12.78 10.55 28.54
CA ILE A 447 13.03 9.32 27.80
C ILE A 447 14.42 9.32 27.16
N ILE A 448 14.85 10.44 26.58
CA ILE A 448 16.02 10.51 25.70
C ILE A 448 17.26 11.02 26.42
N ALA A 449 17.09 11.98 27.33
CA ALA A 449 18.21 12.60 28.01
C ALA A 449 18.49 11.94 29.38
N TYR A 450 17.49 11.96 30.27
CA TYR A 450 17.73 11.70 31.69
C TYR A 450 17.70 10.22 32.06
N THR A 451 16.74 9.43 31.56
CA THR A 451 16.71 8.00 31.90
C THR A 451 17.95 7.25 31.42
N PRO A 452 18.48 7.47 30.18
CA PRO A 452 19.74 6.89 29.75
C PRO A 452 20.96 7.37 30.61
N ALA A 453 20.97 8.66 31.03
CA ALA A 453 22.02 9.19 31.89
C ALA A 453 21.98 8.62 33.34
N PHE A 454 20.79 8.27 33.84
CA PHE A 454 20.64 7.53 35.11
C PHE A 454 21.11 6.08 34.95
N GLU A 455 20.78 5.47 33.82
CA GLU A 455 21.13 4.07 33.55
C GLU A 455 22.65 3.85 33.46
N ASN A 456 23.37 4.71 32.76
CA ASN A 456 24.82 4.61 32.63
C ASN A 456 25.58 5.20 33.84
N GLY A 457 24.86 5.71 34.84
CA GLY A 457 25.41 6.25 36.08
C GLY A 457 26.08 7.63 35.93
N SER A 458 25.99 8.28 34.81
CA SER A 458 26.57 9.63 34.64
C SER A 458 25.88 10.68 35.46
N LEU A 459 24.58 10.52 35.71
CA LEU A 459 23.74 11.42 36.51
C LEU A 459 22.82 10.62 37.42
N LEU A 460 22.37 11.30 38.49
CA LEU A 460 21.29 10.86 39.38
C LEU A 460 20.34 12.07 39.60
N PRO A 461 19.14 11.88 40.15
CA PRO A 461 18.19 12.99 40.37
C PRO A 461 18.74 14.17 41.14
N GLN A 462 19.68 13.93 42.09
CA GLN A 462 20.35 14.94 42.93
C GLN A 462 21.66 15.49 42.31
N SER A 463 22.14 14.98 41.19
CA SER A 463 23.37 15.46 40.54
C SER A 463 23.22 16.93 40.16
N LEU A 464 24.23 17.73 40.44
CA LEU A 464 24.28 19.15 40.12
C LEU A 464 24.86 19.33 38.68
N VAL A 465 24.15 20.06 37.88
CA VAL A 465 24.57 20.42 36.51
C VAL A 465 24.42 21.91 36.34
N ARG A 466 25.47 22.57 35.84
CA ARG A 466 25.43 24.02 35.54
C ARG A 466 24.52 24.32 34.38
N ASP A 467 23.58 25.23 34.57
CA ASP A 467 22.82 25.87 33.49
C ASP A 467 23.65 26.93 32.81
N SER A 468 24.32 26.59 31.72
CA SER A 468 25.14 27.55 30.95
C SER A 468 25.06 27.18 29.46
N GLN A 469 25.40 28.13 28.61
CA GLN A 469 25.52 27.92 27.17
C GLN A 469 26.44 26.72 26.86
N LEU A 470 26.08 25.96 25.85
CA LEU A 470 26.91 24.89 25.30
C LEU A 470 27.60 25.43 24.04
N PRO A 471 28.95 25.34 23.96
CA PRO A 471 29.68 25.77 22.75
C PRO A 471 29.25 25.00 21.50
N GLU A 472 28.89 23.71 21.67
CA GLU A 472 28.44 22.82 20.59
C GLU A 472 27.03 23.18 20.08
N TYR A 473 26.23 23.84 20.91
CA TYR A 473 24.86 24.26 20.63
C TYR A 473 24.63 25.72 21.03
N PRO A 474 25.36 26.68 20.42
CA PRO A 474 25.36 28.06 20.86
C PRO A 474 24.02 28.80 20.72
N THR A 475 23.13 28.22 19.89
CA THR A 475 21.78 28.79 19.67
C THR A 475 20.72 28.17 20.59
N VAL A 476 21.07 27.14 21.37
CA VAL A 476 20.11 26.47 22.26
C VAL A 476 20.23 27.07 23.66
N GLY A 477 19.19 27.82 24.04
CA GLY A 477 18.98 28.35 25.41
C GLY A 477 17.74 27.72 26.05
N ASN A 478 17.50 28.07 27.32
CA ASN A 478 16.23 27.79 27.97
C ASN A 478 15.11 28.67 27.40
N ALA A 479 13.92 28.65 27.98
CA ALA A 479 12.84 29.52 27.55
C ALA A 479 13.32 30.98 27.43
N ALA A 480 12.94 31.63 26.33
CA ALA A 480 13.41 32.99 25.95
C ALA A 480 14.93 33.11 25.75
N GLY A 481 15.67 32.04 25.51
CA GLY A 481 17.12 32.08 25.28
C GLY A 481 17.97 32.34 26.54
N ILE A 482 17.41 32.19 27.72
CA ILE A 482 18.03 32.56 29.01
C ILE A 482 18.99 31.44 29.49
N TYR A 483 20.10 31.87 30.10
CA TYR A 483 21.02 31.04 30.87
C TYR A 483 21.14 31.62 32.27
N TYR A 484 20.89 30.81 33.31
CA TYR A 484 20.96 31.27 34.69
C TYR A 484 22.38 31.24 35.28
N ASN A 485 23.27 30.46 34.66
CA ASN A 485 24.69 30.30 35.03
C ASN A 485 24.92 29.87 36.50
N ILE A 486 23.98 29.09 37.06
CA ILE A 486 24.07 28.44 38.36
C ILE A 486 23.86 26.92 38.23
N ASP A 487 24.16 26.24 39.32
CA ASP A 487 24.03 24.76 39.38
C ASP A 487 22.62 24.40 39.85
N TYR A 488 21.96 23.49 39.09
CA TYR A 488 20.67 22.91 39.43
C TYR A 488 20.80 21.40 39.57
N THR A 489 20.01 20.81 40.50
CA THR A 489 19.83 19.38 40.48
C THR A 489 19.13 18.95 39.20
N VAL A 490 19.36 17.71 38.76
CA VAL A 490 18.65 17.14 37.61
C VAL A 490 17.12 17.17 37.84
N ARG A 491 16.69 16.90 39.09
CA ARG A 491 15.27 17.03 39.51
C ARG A 491 14.71 18.42 39.23
N GLU A 492 15.42 19.46 39.64
CA GLU A 492 15.04 20.84 39.36
C GLU A 492 15.08 21.13 37.87
N ALA A 493 16.08 20.61 37.14
CA ALA A 493 16.21 20.82 35.72
C ALA A 493 15.02 20.19 34.92
N VAL A 494 14.51 19.06 35.34
CA VAL A 494 13.30 18.44 34.77
C VAL A 494 12.07 19.26 35.11
N ASN A 495 11.97 19.74 36.38
CA ASN A 495 10.89 20.57 36.84
C ASN A 495 10.79 21.91 36.08
N TRP A 496 11.92 22.59 35.91
CA TRP A 496 12.03 23.83 35.13
C TRP A 496 12.09 23.58 33.63
N SER A 497 12.20 22.34 33.22
CA SER A 497 12.29 21.95 31.81
C SER A 497 13.50 22.58 31.07
N PHE A 498 14.67 22.70 31.69
CA PHE A 498 15.85 23.32 31.10
C PHE A 498 16.34 22.54 29.88
N ASN A 499 16.59 23.24 28.76
CA ASN A 499 17.11 22.65 27.52
C ASN A 499 18.62 22.38 27.64
N THR A 500 19.36 23.33 28.20
CA THR A 500 20.81 23.25 28.35
C THR A 500 21.25 22.05 29.17
N ILE A 501 20.58 21.79 30.30
CA ILE A 501 20.88 20.66 31.18
C ILE A 501 20.46 19.35 30.53
N ALA A 502 19.32 19.32 29.83
CA ALA A 502 18.90 18.14 29.09
C ALA A 502 19.88 17.76 27.96
N LEU A 503 20.40 18.73 27.21
CA LEU A 503 21.44 18.49 26.22
C LEU A 503 22.74 18.00 26.84
N LYS A 504 23.15 18.57 27.98
CA LYS A 504 24.32 18.09 28.73
C LYS A 504 24.13 16.64 29.18
N ALA A 505 22.96 16.30 29.72
CA ALA A 505 22.62 14.93 30.06
C ALA A 505 22.71 13.98 28.83
N SER A 506 22.18 14.41 27.70
CA SER A 506 22.26 13.65 26.45
C SER A 506 23.69 13.46 25.94
N LEU A 507 24.54 14.51 26.07
CA LEU A 507 25.96 14.42 25.70
C LEU A 507 26.77 13.48 26.60
N MET A 508 26.27 13.15 27.79
CA MET A 508 26.87 12.14 28.70
C MET A 508 26.43 10.70 28.34
N THR A 509 25.57 10.54 27.36
CA THR A 509 25.10 9.24 26.88
C THR A 509 25.60 8.97 25.46
N ASN A 510 25.51 7.72 25.03
CA ASN A 510 25.77 7.37 23.64
C ASN A 510 24.48 7.52 22.83
N ILE A 511 24.43 8.50 21.93
CA ILE A 511 23.24 8.78 21.13
C ILE A 511 22.85 7.60 20.21
N ASP A 512 23.81 6.80 19.73
CA ASP A 512 23.53 5.61 18.94
C ASP A 512 22.78 4.56 19.78
N GLU A 513 23.13 4.41 21.07
CA GLU A 513 22.42 3.52 21.99
C GLU A 513 21.02 4.07 22.31
N VAL A 514 20.90 5.37 22.47
CA VAL A 514 19.61 6.02 22.74
C VAL A 514 18.68 5.86 21.53
N THR A 515 19.17 6.06 20.32
CA THR A 515 18.35 5.83 19.10
C THR A 515 18.05 4.36 18.88
N ASN A 516 18.93 3.42 19.30
CA ASN A 516 18.60 1.99 19.34
C ASN A 516 17.44 1.71 20.30
N LYS A 517 17.44 2.32 21.49
CA LYS A 517 16.32 2.18 22.44
C LYS A 517 15.01 2.75 21.87
N LEU A 518 15.06 3.86 21.13
CA LEU A 518 13.87 4.38 20.44
C LEU A 518 13.37 3.41 19.36
N ALA A 519 14.28 2.81 18.59
CA ALA A 519 13.93 1.76 17.63
C ALA A 519 13.37 0.52 18.34
N ASP A 520 13.92 0.14 19.49
CA ASP A 520 13.42 -0.92 20.35
C ASP A 520 12.05 -0.62 20.96
N MET A 521 11.69 0.65 21.09
CA MET A 521 10.37 1.14 21.47
C MET A 521 9.48 1.46 20.26
N GLU A 522 9.87 0.98 19.09
CA GLU A 522 9.06 1.01 17.87
C GLU A 522 8.66 2.40 17.38
N PHE A 523 9.58 3.37 17.50
CA PHE A 523 9.40 4.69 16.91
C PHE A 523 9.53 4.60 15.39
N HIS A 524 8.41 4.44 14.71
CA HIS A 524 8.38 4.21 13.24
C HIS A 524 8.73 5.46 12.42
N THR A 525 8.66 6.64 13.04
CA THR A 525 9.04 7.91 12.40
C THR A 525 10.52 8.25 12.60
N LEU A 526 11.28 7.39 13.30
CA LEU A 526 12.69 7.63 13.59
C LEU A 526 13.52 7.63 12.31
N HIS A 527 14.04 8.79 11.97
CA HIS A 527 14.80 9.02 10.75
C HIS A 527 16.32 8.90 10.99
N PRO A 528 17.15 8.49 10.02
CA PRO A 528 18.62 8.48 10.18
C PRO A 528 19.20 9.81 10.67
N TYR A 529 18.58 10.93 10.32
CA TYR A 529 19.00 12.26 10.78
C TYR A 529 18.71 12.53 12.26
N ASP A 530 17.88 11.71 12.91
CA ASP A 530 17.57 11.82 14.33
C ASP A 530 18.68 11.24 15.23
N ASN A 531 19.73 10.63 14.63
CA ASN A 531 20.91 10.23 15.38
C ASN A 531 21.76 11.44 15.80
N ASN A 532 21.16 12.31 16.59
CA ASN A 532 21.80 13.53 17.13
C ASN A 532 21.15 13.95 18.46
N ASN A 533 21.90 14.70 19.30
CA ASN A 533 21.43 15.05 20.65
C ASN A 533 20.25 16.06 20.70
N ILE A 534 19.87 16.68 19.59
CA ILE A 534 18.75 17.63 19.55
C ILE A 534 17.42 16.93 19.80
N ILE A 535 17.30 15.63 19.48
CA ILE A 535 16.10 14.85 19.81
C ILE A 535 15.84 14.82 21.33
N ALA A 536 16.86 14.98 22.17
CA ALA A 536 16.70 15.02 23.62
C ALA A 536 15.87 16.22 24.11
N ILE A 537 15.76 17.26 23.33
CA ILE A 537 14.88 18.42 23.59
C ILE A 537 13.66 18.46 22.68
N GLY A 538 13.44 17.38 21.89
CA GLY A 538 12.26 17.17 21.08
C GLY A 538 12.39 17.62 19.62
N GLY A 539 13.61 17.83 19.12
CA GLY A 539 13.86 18.22 17.73
C GLY A 539 14.04 17.02 16.81
N PHE A 540 12.98 16.29 16.52
CA PHE A 540 12.96 15.18 15.57
C PHE A 540 12.80 15.63 14.12
N THR A 541 13.17 14.80 13.16
CA THR A 541 12.98 15.08 11.73
C THR A 541 11.51 15.18 11.38
N TYR A 542 10.72 14.17 11.73
CA TYR A 542 9.28 14.15 11.47
C TYR A 542 8.41 14.36 12.71
N GLY A 543 8.97 14.23 13.90
CA GLY A 543 8.23 14.21 15.15
C GLY A 543 7.87 12.79 15.57
N VAL A 544 6.96 12.70 16.54
CA VAL A 544 6.48 11.44 17.13
C VAL A 544 4.98 11.50 17.36
N THR A 545 4.34 10.34 17.49
CA THR A 545 2.91 10.23 17.78
C THR A 545 2.64 10.14 19.28
N THR A 546 1.39 10.40 19.70
CA THR A 546 1.01 10.19 21.10
C THR A 546 1.06 8.71 21.49
N THR A 547 0.84 7.79 20.54
CA THR A 547 0.94 6.35 20.80
C THR A 547 2.38 5.92 21.08
N GLU A 548 3.35 6.38 20.31
CA GLU A 548 4.78 6.13 20.56
C GLU A 548 5.23 6.72 21.90
N MET A 549 4.82 7.94 22.21
CA MET A 549 5.16 8.58 23.49
C MET A 549 4.50 7.86 24.67
N ALA A 550 3.26 7.38 24.53
CA ALA A 550 2.60 6.59 25.56
C ALA A 550 3.35 5.28 25.84
N GLY A 551 3.76 4.57 24.80
CA GLY A 551 4.58 3.36 24.92
C GLY A 551 5.91 3.62 25.62
N ALA A 552 6.63 4.69 25.23
CA ALA A 552 7.91 5.05 25.84
C ALA A 552 7.80 5.44 27.32
N TYR A 553 6.77 6.20 27.70
CA TYR A 553 6.52 6.53 29.10
C TYR A 553 6.01 5.35 29.91
N SER A 554 5.21 4.48 29.31
CA SER A 554 4.76 3.22 29.93
C SER A 554 5.93 2.28 30.23
N ALA A 555 6.98 2.28 29.42
CA ALA A 555 8.17 1.50 29.73
C ALA A 555 8.79 1.89 31.10
N LEU A 556 8.70 3.16 31.51
CA LEU A 556 9.15 3.59 32.84
C LEU A 556 8.29 2.97 33.95
N THR A 557 6.95 2.96 33.81
CA THR A 557 6.03 2.39 34.80
C THR A 557 6.13 0.86 34.87
N ASN A 558 6.57 0.24 33.76
CA ASN A 558 6.75 -1.21 33.62
C ASN A 558 8.20 -1.65 33.90
N LYS A 559 8.89 -0.99 34.85
CA LYS A 559 10.25 -1.36 35.31
C LYS A 559 11.28 -1.38 34.17
N GLY A 560 11.13 -0.53 33.18
CA GLY A 560 12.00 -0.41 32.01
C GLY A 560 11.69 -1.38 30.88
N VAL A 561 10.55 -2.06 30.93
CA VAL A 561 10.10 -2.96 29.86
C VAL A 561 9.08 -2.25 28.98
N PHE A 562 9.38 -2.14 27.71
CA PHE A 562 8.46 -1.64 26.69
C PHE A 562 7.54 -2.76 26.22
N TYR A 563 6.27 -2.46 26.08
CA TYR A 563 5.28 -3.26 25.41
C TYR A 563 4.68 -2.46 24.27
N GLN A 564 4.50 -3.11 23.12
CA GLN A 564 3.94 -2.48 21.95
C GLN A 564 2.51 -1.97 22.24
N PRO A 565 2.23 -0.66 22.07
CA PRO A 565 0.88 -0.15 22.21
C PRO A 565 -0.07 -0.76 21.18
N SER A 566 -1.02 -1.54 21.63
CA SER A 566 -2.04 -2.16 20.80
C SER A 566 -3.38 -2.16 21.52
N ASN A 567 -4.47 -2.15 20.77
CA ASN A 567 -5.80 -2.50 21.28
C ASN A 567 -6.34 -3.78 20.64
N VAL A 568 -5.50 -4.49 19.86
CA VAL A 568 -5.83 -5.80 19.28
C VAL A 568 -5.27 -6.89 20.18
N GLU A 569 -6.13 -7.79 20.63
CA GLU A 569 -5.79 -8.94 21.45
C GLU A 569 -5.61 -10.21 20.63
N LYS A 570 -6.48 -10.42 19.66
CA LYS A 570 -6.49 -11.63 18.86
C LYS A 570 -7.19 -11.38 17.52
N ILE A 571 -6.69 -12.05 16.48
CA ILE A 571 -7.34 -12.11 15.18
C ILE A 571 -7.57 -13.58 14.83
N THR A 572 -8.80 -13.94 14.48
CA THR A 572 -9.12 -15.28 13.99
C THR A 572 -9.76 -15.21 12.62
N SER A 573 -9.67 -16.32 11.90
CA SER A 573 -10.43 -16.52 10.67
C SER A 573 -11.93 -16.58 10.99
N ALA A 574 -12.75 -15.84 10.25
CA ALA A 574 -14.20 -15.91 10.36
C ALA A 574 -14.79 -17.21 9.80
N TYR A 575 -13.98 -18.01 9.10
CA TYR A 575 -14.42 -19.26 8.45
C TYR A 575 -14.37 -20.48 9.36
N ASP A 576 -13.35 -20.56 10.23
CA ASP A 576 -13.05 -21.77 11.02
C ASP A 576 -12.54 -21.46 12.43
N ASP A 577 -12.54 -20.21 12.84
CA ASP A 577 -12.06 -19.69 14.12
C ASP A 577 -10.55 -19.97 14.39
N SER A 578 -9.80 -20.40 13.36
CA SER A 578 -8.35 -20.55 13.48
C SER A 578 -7.68 -19.24 13.87
N VAL A 579 -6.73 -19.30 14.80
CA VAL A 579 -6.00 -18.13 15.28
C VAL A 579 -4.97 -17.74 14.23
N LEU A 580 -5.09 -16.51 13.70
CA LEU A 580 -4.16 -15.92 12.74
C LEU A 580 -3.11 -15.04 13.44
N TYR A 581 -3.52 -14.39 14.53
CA TYR A 581 -2.65 -13.59 15.37
C TYR A 581 -3.14 -13.65 16.82
N GLN A 582 -2.20 -13.67 17.76
CA GLN A 582 -2.44 -13.57 19.21
C GLN A 582 -1.43 -12.61 19.80
N ASN A 583 -1.90 -11.55 20.44
CA ASN A 583 -1.03 -10.67 21.21
C ASN A 583 -0.55 -11.41 22.48
N ASN A 584 0.74 -11.68 22.52
CA ASN A 584 1.37 -12.37 23.65
C ASN A 584 1.98 -11.38 24.64
N HIS A 585 1.79 -10.08 24.47
CA HIS A 585 2.36 -9.00 25.28
C HIS A 585 3.85 -9.22 25.58
N GLN A 586 4.62 -9.50 24.53
CA GLN A 586 6.06 -9.70 24.70
C GLN A 586 6.73 -8.37 24.99
N GLY A 587 7.26 -8.25 26.20
CA GLY A 587 7.96 -7.05 26.63
C GLY A 587 9.42 -7.05 26.17
N LYS A 588 9.92 -5.87 25.79
CA LYS A 588 11.32 -5.62 25.42
C LYS A 588 11.96 -4.72 26.47
N LYS A 589 13.04 -5.19 27.13
CA LYS A 589 13.74 -4.38 28.10
C LYS A 589 14.52 -3.27 27.41
N VAL A 590 14.17 -2.02 27.70
CA VAL A 590 14.78 -0.81 27.11
C VAL A 590 15.52 0.04 28.14
N TYR A 591 15.12 -0.02 29.40
CA TYR A 591 15.82 0.64 30.53
C TYR A 591 16.00 -0.33 31.70
N THR A 592 16.86 0.05 32.63
CA THR A 592 16.90 -0.65 33.92
C THR A 592 15.72 -0.23 34.80
N GLN A 593 15.33 -1.10 35.75
CA GLN A 593 14.23 -0.78 36.67
C GLN A 593 14.62 0.38 37.62
N GLU A 594 15.92 0.49 37.93
CA GLU A 594 16.50 1.53 38.77
C GLU A 594 16.40 2.91 38.12
N SER A 595 16.84 3.03 36.85
CA SER A 595 16.77 4.28 36.08
C SER A 595 15.32 4.69 35.80
N SER A 596 14.45 3.71 35.55
CA SER A 596 13.01 3.93 35.33
C SER A 596 12.35 4.47 36.60
N TYR A 597 12.58 3.85 37.76
CA TYR A 597 12.06 4.32 39.04
C TYR A 597 12.59 5.71 39.40
N ALA A 598 13.90 5.96 39.19
CA ALA A 598 14.48 7.27 39.42
C ALA A 598 13.82 8.36 38.58
N MET A 599 13.51 8.04 37.33
CA MET A 599 12.80 8.99 36.43
C MET A 599 11.35 9.19 36.87
N LEU A 600 10.61 8.14 37.25
CA LEU A 600 9.25 8.25 37.78
C LEU A 600 9.23 9.12 39.06
N ASP A 601 10.18 8.96 39.94
CA ASP A 601 10.27 9.77 41.16
C ASP A 601 10.56 11.26 40.86
N VAL A 602 11.33 11.55 39.82
CA VAL A 602 11.55 12.91 39.32
C VAL A 602 10.24 13.45 38.73
N LEU A 603 9.53 12.67 37.89
CA LEU A 603 8.26 13.07 37.26
C LEU A 603 7.16 13.38 38.28
N LYS A 604 7.12 12.70 39.42
CA LYS A 604 6.19 13.00 40.54
C LYS A 604 6.39 14.42 41.07
N THR A 605 7.64 14.87 41.18
CA THR A 605 7.93 16.25 41.64
C THR A 605 7.62 17.29 40.54
N ALA A 606 7.79 16.95 39.28
CA ALA A 606 7.42 17.82 38.19
C ALA A 606 5.88 18.02 38.07
N GLY A 607 5.09 17.01 38.53
CA GLY A 607 3.62 17.07 38.56
C GLY A 607 3.00 17.75 39.78
N SER A 608 3.75 17.95 40.90
CA SER A 608 3.18 18.34 42.20
C SER A 608 3.11 19.85 42.50
N GLY A 609 3.34 20.72 41.51
CA GLY A 609 3.15 22.20 41.60
C GLY A 609 4.40 22.98 41.95
N HIS A 610 4.40 24.29 41.76
CA HIS A 610 5.47 25.29 41.87
C HIS A 610 6.49 25.35 40.71
N THR A 611 6.30 24.61 39.62
CA THR A 611 7.22 24.58 38.49
C THR A 611 6.54 24.85 37.16
N VAL A 612 7.32 25.09 36.11
CA VAL A 612 6.83 25.35 34.74
C VAL A 612 5.94 24.22 34.23
N THR A 613 6.10 23.01 34.76
CA THR A 613 5.35 21.82 34.34
C THR A 613 3.98 21.66 35.01
N ASP A 614 3.67 22.48 36.00
CA ASP A 614 2.37 22.76 36.61
C ASP A 614 1.41 21.60 36.92
N ALA A 615 1.00 21.49 38.18
CA ALA A 615 0.08 20.48 38.72
C ALA A 615 -1.32 20.46 38.09
N GLY A 616 -1.68 21.48 37.29
CA GLY A 616 -2.99 21.57 36.63
C GLY A 616 -3.28 20.46 35.60
N ALA A 617 -2.31 19.61 35.27
CA ALA A 617 -2.44 18.54 34.30
C ALA A 617 -2.76 17.16 34.91
N LEU A 618 -2.58 17.02 36.23
CA LEU A 618 -2.80 15.77 36.97
C LEU A 618 -4.23 15.66 37.45
N ALA A 619 -4.73 14.44 37.66
CA ALA A 619 -6.07 14.19 38.17
C ALA A 619 -6.27 14.83 39.55
N ASP A 620 -7.44 15.43 39.74
CA ASP A 620 -7.83 16.07 41.01
C ASP A 620 -8.37 15.06 42.03
N ASN A 621 -8.96 13.98 41.52
CA ASN A 621 -9.57 12.90 42.32
C ASN A 621 -8.59 11.76 42.69
N TYR A 622 -7.29 11.94 42.46
CA TYR A 622 -6.24 10.99 42.77
C TYR A 622 -5.05 11.69 43.44
N PRO A 623 -4.38 11.14 44.45
CA PRO A 623 -3.27 11.81 45.15
C PRO A 623 -2.16 12.25 44.21
N LYS A 624 -1.76 13.51 44.28
CA LYS A 624 -0.73 14.10 43.38
C LYS A 624 0.64 13.41 43.55
N GLU A 625 0.94 12.96 44.75
CA GLU A 625 2.18 12.22 45.10
C GLU A 625 2.30 10.85 44.42
N TYR A 626 1.22 10.32 43.88
CA TYR A 626 1.20 9.05 43.13
C TYR A 626 1.09 9.23 41.62
N GLN A 627 1.19 10.46 41.16
CA GLN A 627 1.13 10.82 39.75
C GLN A 627 2.40 11.57 39.33
N GLY A 628 2.84 11.37 38.10
CA GLY A 628 3.94 12.11 37.49
C GLY A 628 3.57 12.65 36.13
N GLY A 629 4.32 13.60 35.63
CA GLY A 629 4.08 14.10 34.30
C GLY A 629 5.13 15.06 33.78
N LYS A 630 5.07 15.32 32.49
CA LYS A 630 5.97 16.24 31.78
C LYS A 630 5.23 16.98 30.66
N THR A 631 5.42 18.30 30.65
CA THR A 631 4.98 19.17 29.52
C THR A 631 5.96 19.10 28.36
N GLY A 632 5.44 19.20 27.17
CA GLY A 632 6.16 19.50 25.92
C GLY A 632 5.64 20.78 25.32
N THR A 633 6.50 21.60 24.79
CA THR A 633 6.16 22.82 24.05
C THR A 633 7.24 23.01 23.00
N THR A 634 6.81 23.25 21.78
CA THR A 634 7.73 23.52 20.67
C THR A 634 7.98 25.00 20.51
N ASP A 635 9.00 25.35 19.75
CA ASP A 635 9.30 26.74 19.40
C ASP A 635 8.07 27.40 18.76
N TYR A 636 7.91 28.69 19.06
CA TYR A 636 6.74 29.49 18.66
C TYR A 636 5.38 28.92 19.14
N TYR A 637 5.39 28.00 20.14
CA TYR A 637 4.17 27.42 20.73
C TYR A 637 3.23 26.77 19.70
N ARG A 638 3.76 26.04 18.74
CA ARG A 638 2.95 25.41 17.68
C ARG A 638 2.32 24.09 18.10
N ASP A 639 3.04 23.38 18.95
CA ASP A 639 2.60 22.10 19.51
C ASP A 639 2.76 22.15 21.03
N VAL A 640 1.76 21.67 21.73
CA VAL A 640 1.83 21.43 23.16
C VAL A 640 1.51 19.97 23.46
N TYR A 641 2.35 19.37 24.29
CA TYR A 641 2.22 17.99 24.75
C TYR A 641 2.09 17.93 26.26
N PHE A 642 1.44 16.90 26.72
CA PHE A 642 1.55 16.46 28.10
C PHE A 642 1.58 14.95 28.17
N ALA A 643 2.60 14.38 28.83
CA ALA A 643 2.68 12.96 29.19
C ALA A 643 2.49 12.82 30.70
N SER A 644 1.52 12.03 31.12
CA SER A 644 1.26 11.71 32.50
C SER A 644 1.40 10.22 32.77
N VAL A 645 1.88 9.87 33.96
CA VAL A 645 2.06 8.50 34.43
C VAL A 645 1.51 8.32 35.84
N ASN A 646 0.90 7.19 36.10
CA ASN A 646 0.53 6.71 37.43
C ASN A 646 0.64 5.19 37.45
N HIS A 647 0.32 4.55 38.56
CA HIS A 647 0.38 3.09 38.68
C HIS A 647 -0.46 2.36 37.62
N TYR A 648 -1.65 2.90 37.30
CA TYR A 648 -2.62 2.24 36.41
C TYR A 648 -2.44 2.60 34.95
N TYR A 649 -2.19 3.88 34.64
CA TYR A 649 -2.27 4.39 33.30
C TYR A 649 -1.09 5.29 32.95
N THR A 650 -0.75 5.25 31.66
CA THR A 650 0.07 6.24 30.98
C THR A 650 -0.80 6.97 29.95
N THR A 651 -0.88 8.30 30.07
CA THR A 651 -1.71 9.12 29.19
C THR A 651 -0.83 10.17 28.50
N THR A 652 -0.89 10.24 27.19
CA THR A 652 -0.21 11.26 26.38
C THR A 652 -1.23 12.06 25.59
N VAL A 653 -1.05 13.36 25.60
CA VAL A 653 -1.94 14.33 24.93
C VAL A 653 -1.11 15.28 24.10
N TRP A 654 -1.53 15.51 22.88
CA TRP A 654 -1.06 16.57 22.01
C TRP A 654 -2.21 17.51 21.66
N VAL A 655 -1.89 18.80 21.57
CA VAL A 655 -2.79 19.84 21.03
C VAL A 655 -1.98 20.74 20.09
N GLY A 656 -2.55 21.00 18.92
CA GLY A 656 -1.94 21.83 17.89
C GLY A 656 -2.89 22.05 16.71
N ALA A 657 -2.35 22.53 15.61
CA ALA A 657 -3.09 22.67 14.36
C ALA A 657 -2.44 21.79 13.27
N ASP A 658 -3.26 21.24 12.36
CA ASP A 658 -2.74 20.42 11.23
C ASP A 658 -1.80 21.26 10.35
N GLN A 659 -2.18 22.49 10.08
CA GLN A 659 -1.30 23.53 9.53
C GLN A 659 -0.65 24.25 10.72
N PRO A 660 0.66 24.06 10.96
CA PRO A 660 1.33 24.60 12.13
C PRO A 660 1.20 26.12 12.23
N ARG A 661 0.62 26.58 13.31
CA ARG A 661 0.51 27.99 13.68
C ARG A 661 0.88 28.20 15.15
N THR A 662 1.17 29.42 15.52
CA THR A 662 1.33 29.78 16.93
C THR A 662 -0.01 29.65 17.67
N LEU A 663 -0.03 28.86 18.74
CA LEU A 663 -1.20 28.69 19.59
C LEU A 663 -1.41 29.93 20.48
N GLY A 664 -2.66 30.29 20.71
CA GLY A 664 -3.05 31.31 21.65
C GLY A 664 -2.80 30.90 23.12
N ASP A 665 -2.77 31.85 24.02
CA ASP A 665 -2.41 31.64 25.45
C ASP A 665 -3.32 30.61 26.14
N TYR A 666 -4.58 30.52 25.76
CA TYR A 666 -5.52 29.53 26.29
C TYR A 666 -5.28 28.18 25.63
N GLU A 667 -5.09 28.14 24.32
CA GLU A 667 -4.83 26.90 23.58
C GLU A 667 -3.58 26.16 24.07
N ARG A 668 -2.55 26.92 24.52
CA ARG A 668 -1.31 26.37 25.07
C ARG A 668 -1.50 25.56 26.35
N LYS A 669 -2.66 25.72 27.02
CA LYS A 669 -2.97 25.02 28.27
C LYS A 669 -3.77 23.75 28.04
N GLU A 670 -4.34 23.56 26.82
CA GLU A 670 -5.31 22.51 26.56
C GLU A 670 -4.76 21.10 26.72
N ALA A 671 -3.52 20.82 26.34
CA ALA A 671 -2.93 19.50 26.55
C ALA A 671 -2.93 19.10 28.04
N LYS A 672 -2.70 20.05 28.94
CA LYS A 672 -2.78 19.83 30.40
C LYS A 672 -4.21 19.64 30.87
N ILE A 673 -5.13 20.47 30.41
CA ILE A 673 -6.56 20.42 30.78
C ILE A 673 -7.19 19.12 30.31
N ILE A 674 -6.93 18.72 29.07
CA ILE A 674 -7.39 17.43 28.51
C ILE A 674 -6.80 16.26 29.29
N SER A 675 -5.50 16.29 29.59
CA SER A 675 -4.87 15.24 30.42
C SER A 675 -5.57 15.09 31.76
N ARG A 676 -5.88 16.22 32.45
CA ARG A 676 -6.62 16.19 33.71
C ARG A 676 -8.02 15.61 33.56
N ILE A 677 -8.78 16.02 32.52
CA ILE A 677 -10.11 15.50 32.25
C ILE A 677 -10.07 13.99 32.04
N VAL A 678 -9.15 13.52 31.21
CA VAL A 678 -8.97 12.10 30.94
C VAL A 678 -8.59 11.33 32.20
N ASN A 679 -7.56 11.80 32.93
CA ASN A 679 -7.12 11.12 34.15
C ASN A 679 -8.15 11.16 35.27
N ASN A 680 -8.93 12.23 35.44
CA ASN A 680 -10.08 12.27 36.37
C ASN A 680 -11.11 11.19 36.04
N THR A 681 -11.31 10.90 34.75
CA THR A 681 -12.28 9.89 34.32
C THR A 681 -11.77 8.48 34.57
N ILE A 682 -10.54 8.15 34.10
CA ILE A 682 -10.01 6.79 34.17
C ILE A 682 -9.56 6.38 35.57
N LEU A 683 -9.24 7.34 36.43
CA LEU A 683 -8.83 7.07 37.82
C LEU A 683 -9.99 7.13 38.82
N ALA A 684 -11.23 7.44 38.34
CA ALA A 684 -12.39 7.46 39.23
C ALA A 684 -12.60 6.09 39.91
N GLY A 685 -12.64 6.09 41.24
CA GLY A 685 -12.83 4.88 42.04
C GLY A 685 -11.61 3.94 42.13
N LYS A 686 -10.46 4.29 41.55
CA LYS A 686 -9.22 3.52 41.68
C LYS A 686 -8.57 3.76 43.05
N THR A 687 -8.12 2.70 43.65
CA THR A 687 -7.34 2.77 44.93
C THR A 687 -5.98 3.44 44.65
N PRO A 688 -5.59 4.47 45.42
CA PRO A 688 -4.29 5.08 45.23
C PRO A 688 -3.13 4.13 45.50
N ILE A 689 -2.25 3.92 44.52
CA ILE A 689 -1.07 3.06 44.62
C ILE A 689 0.11 3.85 44.02
N ASP A 690 1.24 3.85 44.76
CA ASP A 690 2.49 4.46 44.30
C ASP A 690 3.24 3.51 43.36
N PHE A 691 4.24 4.03 42.69
CA PHE A 691 5.17 3.22 41.90
C PHE A 691 5.99 2.29 42.79
N GLU A 692 6.14 1.06 42.36
CA GLU A 692 6.91 0.07 43.09
C GLU A 692 8.41 0.44 43.09
N LYS A 693 8.96 0.62 44.26
CA LYS A 693 10.40 0.91 44.40
C LYS A 693 11.21 -0.41 44.37
N PRO A 694 12.15 -0.53 43.38
CA PRO A 694 13.04 -1.68 43.33
C PRO A 694 13.86 -1.84 44.64
N SER A 695 14.13 -3.08 45.08
CA SER A 695 14.96 -3.35 46.26
C SER A 695 16.41 -2.86 46.11
N THR A 696 16.87 -2.72 44.87
CA THR A 696 18.19 -2.19 44.47
C THR A 696 18.27 -0.67 44.54
N VAL A 697 17.16 0.02 44.81
CA VAL A 697 17.11 1.48 44.91
C VAL A 697 16.99 1.91 46.38
N ASN A 698 17.93 2.74 46.82
CA ASN A 698 17.88 3.43 48.11
C ASN A 698 17.35 4.86 47.88
N LYS A 699 16.33 5.27 48.62
CA LYS A 699 15.74 6.61 48.57
C LYS A 699 15.72 7.24 49.96
N SER A 700 16.30 8.43 50.08
CA SER A 700 16.23 9.26 51.29
C SER A 700 15.89 10.69 50.89
N GLY A 701 14.65 11.12 51.17
CA GLY A 701 14.13 12.39 50.66
C GLY A 701 14.18 12.48 49.15
N ASN A 702 14.89 13.44 48.60
CA ASN A 702 15.11 13.65 47.16
C ASN A 702 16.34 12.92 46.62
N THR A 703 17.09 12.23 47.44
CA THR A 703 18.30 11.50 47.06
C THR A 703 17.95 10.07 46.69
N ILE A 704 18.42 9.59 45.54
CA ILE A 704 18.30 8.25 45.03
C ILE A 704 19.68 7.72 44.70
N THR A 705 19.98 6.49 45.19
CA THR A 705 21.20 5.75 44.84
C THR A 705 20.86 4.31 44.47
N PHE A 706 21.69 3.70 43.63
CA PHE A 706 21.54 2.31 43.23
C PHE A 706 22.60 1.46 43.93
N THR A 707 22.23 0.28 44.39
CA THR A 707 23.10 -0.60 45.19
C THR A 707 24.41 -0.98 44.48
N SER A 708 24.38 -0.96 43.13
CA SER A 708 25.55 -1.21 42.30
C SER A 708 26.40 0.04 41.98
N GLN A 709 26.03 1.22 42.50
CA GLN A 709 26.62 2.51 42.14
C GLN A 709 27.01 3.34 43.39
N GLU A 710 27.40 2.72 44.48
CA GLU A 710 27.72 3.42 45.76
C GLU A 710 28.79 4.51 45.63
N ASP A 711 29.66 4.45 44.62
CA ASP A 711 30.71 5.43 44.36
C ASP A 711 30.28 6.70 43.57
N ILE A 712 29.10 6.73 42.95
CA ILE A 712 28.62 7.87 42.14
C ILE A 712 27.90 8.93 43.02
N SER A 713 27.68 8.68 44.29
CA SER A 713 26.93 9.52 45.22
C SER A 713 27.61 10.86 45.58
N LYS A 714 28.83 11.10 45.12
CA LYS A 714 29.49 12.42 45.30
C LYS A 714 29.10 13.35 44.21
N SER A 715 28.30 14.35 44.54
CA SER A 715 27.88 15.43 43.65
C SER A 715 29.09 16.01 42.89
N LYS A 716 29.27 15.59 41.63
CA LYS A 716 30.20 16.29 40.72
C LYS A 716 29.44 17.37 40.03
N VAL A 717 29.87 18.61 40.21
CA VAL A 717 29.47 19.72 39.33
C VAL A 717 30.07 19.44 37.98
N VAL A 718 29.20 19.16 37.01
CA VAL A 718 29.62 18.96 35.64
C VAL A 718 29.91 20.31 35.03
N ASN A 719 31.17 20.66 34.96
CA ASN A 719 31.67 21.91 34.35
C ASN A 719 31.90 21.71 32.84
N GLN A 720 31.77 22.80 32.12
CA GLN A 720 31.87 22.92 30.66
C GLN A 720 33.22 22.42 30.07
N THR A 721 34.27 22.40 30.84
CA THR A 721 35.65 22.10 30.44
C THR A 721 35.90 20.63 30.03
N ASN A 722 35.05 19.68 30.41
CA ASN A 722 35.29 18.27 30.10
C ASN A 722 34.65 17.81 28.78
N PHE A 723 33.96 18.71 28.06
CA PHE A 723 33.28 18.37 26.84
C PHE A 723 34.01 18.76 25.52
N SER A 724 35.17 19.46 25.63
CA SER A 724 35.70 20.26 24.50
C SER A 724 36.40 19.50 23.37
N GLU A 725 37.02 18.36 23.62
CA GLU A 725 37.83 17.70 22.60
C GLU A 725 37.12 16.61 21.79
N GLU A 726 36.28 15.81 22.39
CA GLU A 726 35.48 14.80 21.70
C GLU A 726 34.27 15.41 20.99
N ALA A 727 33.67 16.43 21.61
CA ALA A 727 32.54 17.12 21.08
C ALA A 727 32.84 17.90 19.80
N SER A 728 34.03 18.50 19.65
CA SER A 728 34.39 19.26 18.43
C SER A 728 34.45 18.40 17.18
N LYS A 729 34.92 17.14 17.27
CA LYS A 729 34.93 16.21 16.13
C LYS A 729 33.53 15.72 15.76
N LYS A 730 32.64 15.52 16.76
CA LYS A 730 31.23 15.16 16.54
C LYS A 730 30.40 16.35 16.02
N GLN A 731 30.81 17.60 16.32
CA GLN A 731 30.15 18.83 15.91
C GLN A 731 30.16 19.07 14.39
N GLU A 732 31.27 18.81 13.68
CA GLU A 732 31.33 18.99 12.23
C GLU A 732 30.44 17.98 11.51
N ALA A 733 30.43 16.73 11.95
CA ALA A 733 29.52 15.70 11.42
C ALA A 733 28.04 16.02 11.74
N SER A 734 27.76 16.59 12.95
CA SER A 734 26.41 17.01 13.33
C SER A 734 25.94 18.25 12.56
N LYS A 735 26.85 19.21 12.27
CA LYS A 735 26.51 20.39 11.42
C LYS A 735 26.16 19.98 10.01
N ALA A 736 26.91 19.04 9.41
CA ALA A 736 26.60 18.53 8.08
C ALA A 736 25.27 17.75 8.08
N LYS A 737 25.02 16.90 9.08
CA LYS A 737 23.73 16.20 9.26
C LYS A 737 22.57 17.16 9.53
N ASN A 738 22.76 18.19 10.35
CA ASN A 738 21.71 19.19 10.60
C ASN A 738 21.42 20.05 9.38
N LYS A 739 22.43 20.37 8.58
CA LYS A 739 22.25 21.05 7.30
C LYS A 739 21.48 20.18 6.31
N ALA A 740 21.87 18.91 6.17
CA ALA A 740 21.15 17.93 5.34
C ALA A 740 19.72 17.70 5.84
N ARG A 741 19.49 17.68 7.19
CA ARG A 741 18.16 17.57 7.80
C ARG A 741 17.28 18.78 7.47
N LEU A 742 17.85 19.99 7.51
CA LEU A 742 17.13 21.22 7.17
C LEU A 742 16.85 21.32 5.66
N GLU A 743 17.69 20.68 4.84
CA GLU A 743 17.53 20.63 3.38
C GLU A 743 16.59 19.50 2.96
N ALA A 744 16.61 18.35 3.64
CA ALA A 744 15.80 17.17 3.31
C ALA A 744 14.39 17.18 3.93
N SER A 745 14.22 17.79 5.10
CA SER A 745 12.89 17.96 5.66
C SER A 745 12.25 19.20 5.05
N ASP A 746 10.98 19.07 4.65
CA ASP A 746 10.08 20.21 4.51
C ASP A 746 9.86 20.91 5.87
N TYR A 747 10.93 21.04 6.65
CA TYR A 747 10.95 21.65 7.98
C TYR A 747 10.41 23.09 7.92
N ARG A 748 10.60 23.78 6.78
CA ARG A 748 9.98 25.05 6.48
C ARG A 748 8.46 24.98 6.40
N ILE A 749 7.90 23.84 5.97
CA ILE A 749 6.44 23.63 5.90
C ILE A 749 5.84 23.57 7.31
N VAL A 750 6.58 22.98 8.26
CA VAL A 750 6.16 22.80 9.64
C VAL A 750 6.18 24.12 10.42
N TYR A 751 7.03 25.10 10.04
CA TYR A 751 7.33 26.29 10.84
C TYR A 751 6.71 27.62 10.35
N GLY A 752 5.66 27.59 9.52
CA GLY A 752 4.95 28.79 9.05
C GLY A 752 5.76 29.61 8.05
N LEU A 753 5.13 29.94 6.94
CA LEU A 753 5.74 30.64 5.82
C LEU A 753 5.59 32.14 5.97
N THR A 754 6.62 32.90 5.59
CA THR A 754 6.47 34.28 5.21
C THR A 754 5.70 34.39 3.89
N LYS A 755 5.22 35.60 3.57
CA LYS A 755 4.57 35.81 2.26
C LYS A 755 5.53 35.52 1.11
N GLU A 756 6.82 35.82 1.28
CA GLU A 756 7.90 35.54 0.32
C GLU A 756 8.15 34.04 0.16
N ASP A 757 8.03 33.27 1.25
CA ASP A 757 8.14 31.83 1.19
C ASP A 757 6.96 31.19 0.43
N GLU A 758 5.75 31.73 0.57
CA GLU A 758 4.56 31.29 -0.18
C GLU A 758 4.71 31.60 -1.67
N GLU A 759 5.09 32.84 -2.01
CA GLU A 759 5.34 33.26 -3.40
C GLU A 759 6.47 32.42 -4.05
N SER A 760 7.52 32.09 -3.29
CA SER A 760 8.60 31.20 -3.74
C SER A 760 8.11 29.79 -4.04
N ARG A 761 7.16 29.27 -3.26
CA ARG A 761 6.57 27.94 -3.49
C ARG A 761 5.62 27.91 -4.66
N GLU A 762 4.78 28.95 -4.76
CA GLU A 762 3.91 29.12 -5.92
C GLU A 762 4.73 29.13 -7.21
N SER A 763 5.81 29.92 -7.23
CA SER A 763 6.74 29.98 -8.36
C SER A 763 7.40 28.63 -8.67
N LYS A 764 7.92 27.95 -7.66
CA LYS A 764 8.58 26.64 -7.84
C LYS A 764 7.61 25.57 -8.35
N LEU A 765 6.38 25.56 -7.83
CA LEU A 765 5.37 24.62 -8.30
C LEU A 765 4.93 24.97 -9.73
N GLU A 766 4.79 26.26 -10.04
CA GLU A 766 4.48 26.71 -11.39
C GLU A 766 5.59 26.35 -12.38
N ASP A 767 6.85 26.52 -11.98
CA ASP A 767 8.02 26.09 -12.77
C ASP A 767 8.01 24.57 -12.99
N LEU A 768 7.72 23.78 -11.97
CA LEU A 768 7.61 22.34 -12.08
C LEU A 768 6.50 21.93 -13.07
N ILE A 769 5.34 22.57 -12.97
CA ILE A 769 4.21 22.33 -13.89
C ILE A 769 4.58 22.72 -15.33
N ASN A 770 5.24 23.86 -15.51
CA ASN A 770 5.65 24.35 -16.83
C ASN A 770 6.75 23.49 -17.48
N HIS A 771 7.55 22.77 -16.67
CA HIS A 771 8.54 21.83 -17.18
C HIS A 771 7.93 20.48 -17.63
N ILE A 772 6.64 20.22 -17.34
CA ILE A 772 5.93 19.06 -17.86
C ILE A 772 5.50 19.35 -19.32
N ASN A 773 6.42 19.14 -20.25
CA ASN A 773 6.15 19.39 -21.65
C ASN A 773 5.70 18.12 -22.37
N VAL A 774 4.39 17.99 -22.56
CA VAL A 774 3.75 16.82 -23.20
C VAL A 774 4.20 16.63 -24.66
N SER A 775 4.70 17.69 -25.32
CA SER A 775 5.24 17.55 -26.70
C SER A 775 6.50 16.68 -26.76
N ASN A 776 7.17 16.43 -25.65
CA ASN A 776 8.31 15.52 -25.51
C ASN A 776 7.88 14.08 -25.19
N PHE A 777 6.58 13.78 -25.20
CA PHE A 777 6.05 12.45 -24.94
C PHE A 777 5.99 11.66 -26.25
N ASP A 778 7.12 11.14 -26.69
CA ASP A 778 7.27 10.46 -27.98
C ASP A 778 7.22 8.93 -27.89
N LYS A 779 7.36 8.36 -26.67
CA LYS A 779 7.45 6.91 -26.45
C LYS A 779 6.52 6.48 -25.32
N ILE A 780 5.88 5.32 -25.46
CA ILE A 780 5.02 4.71 -24.44
C ILE A 780 5.76 4.53 -23.11
N SER A 781 7.07 4.21 -23.14
CA SER A 781 7.94 4.09 -21.96
C SER A 781 8.02 5.35 -21.11
N ASP A 782 7.77 6.53 -21.70
CA ASP A 782 7.85 7.81 -20.98
C ASP A 782 6.60 8.09 -20.13
N TYR A 783 5.53 7.30 -20.27
CA TYR A 783 4.30 7.48 -19.52
C TYR A 783 4.51 7.51 -17.99
N GLY A 784 5.33 6.58 -17.49
CA GLY A 784 5.68 6.52 -16.07
C GLY A 784 6.39 7.78 -15.57
N LYS A 785 7.27 8.36 -16.39
CA LYS A 785 7.97 9.61 -16.09
C LYS A 785 6.99 10.78 -15.97
N PHE A 786 6.08 10.92 -16.92
CA PHE A 786 5.06 11.98 -16.90
C PHE A 786 4.08 11.81 -15.75
N GLN A 787 3.66 10.58 -15.44
CA GLN A 787 2.82 10.29 -14.28
C GLN A 787 3.51 10.67 -12.96
N LYS A 788 4.81 10.39 -12.84
CA LYS A 788 5.62 10.79 -11.69
C LYS A 788 5.68 12.32 -11.56
N GLN A 789 5.98 13.04 -12.63
CA GLN A 789 6.02 14.50 -12.62
C GLN A 789 4.66 15.12 -12.25
N LEU A 790 3.55 14.56 -12.76
CA LEU A 790 2.19 14.99 -12.41
C LEU A 790 1.85 14.68 -10.94
N ALA A 791 2.35 13.57 -10.40
CA ALA A 791 2.17 13.24 -8.99
C ALA A 791 2.97 14.19 -8.08
N GLU A 792 4.20 14.54 -8.46
CA GLU A 792 5.03 15.52 -7.76
C GLU A 792 4.38 16.91 -7.80
N ALA A 793 3.86 17.33 -8.94
CA ALA A 793 3.13 18.58 -9.06
C ALA A 793 1.84 18.59 -8.21
N GLN A 794 1.11 17.49 -8.20
CA GLN A 794 -0.10 17.32 -7.38
C GLN A 794 0.23 17.37 -5.88
N ALA A 795 1.32 16.72 -5.46
CA ALA A 795 1.79 16.80 -4.08
C ALA A 795 2.19 18.24 -3.69
N GLY A 796 2.83 18.97 -4.59
CA GLY A 796 3.18 20.38 -4.39
C GLY A 796 2.00 21.28 -4.09
N LEU A 797 0.80 20.97 -4.61
CA LEU A 797 -0.43 21.73 -4.34
C LEU A 797 -0.83 21.76 -2.86
N THR A 798 -0.50 20.71 -2.11
CA THR A 798 -0.83 20.62 -0.69
C THR A 798 -0.16 21.74 0.10
N ASN A 799 0.95 22.26 -0.41
CA ASN A 799 1.80 23.25 0.22
C ASN A 799 1.44 24.70 -0.17
N ILE A 800 0.47 24.90 -1.04
CA ILE A 800 -0.01 26.22 -1.47
C ILE A 800 -1.20 26.63 -0.62
N LYS A 801 -1.08 27.77 0.07
CA LYS A 801 -2.12 28.34 0.95
C LYS A 801 -3.09 29.25 0.20
N ASN A 802 -2.60 29.96 -0.79
CA ASN A 802 -3.41 30.85 -1.63
C ASN A 802 -4.44 30.03 -2.42
N SER A 803 -5.69 30.06 -1.99
CA SER A 803 -6.76 29.23 -2.55
C SER A 803 -7.02 29.50 -4.05
N ALA A 804 -6.90 30.75 -4.48
CA ALA A 804 -7.09 31.13 -5.88
C ALA A 804 -5.94 30.57 -6.75
N LYS A 805 -4.68 30.74 -6.31
CA LYS A 805 -3.50 30.22 -7.01
C LYS A 805 -3.47 28.68 -7.00
N LYS A 806 -3.85 28.08 -5.88
CA LYS A 806 -3.99 26.63 -5.76
C LYS A 806 -5.00 26.07 -6.77
N ALA A 807 -6.16 26.69 -6.90
CA ALA A 807 -7.19 26.28 -7.85
C ALA A 807 -6.71 26.44 -9.31
N GLU A 808 -6.00 27.52 -9.63
CA GLU A 808 -5.38 27.75 -10.93
C GLU A 808 -4.37 26.64 -11.28
N LEU A 809 -3.43 26.36 -10.37
CA LEU A 809 -2.40 25.36 -10.57
C LEU A 809 -2.98 23.94 -10.61
N GLN A 810 -4.02 23.65 -9.84
CA GLN A 810 -4.75 22.41 -9.89
C GLN A 810 -5.43 22.20 -11.25
N SER A 811 -6.02 23.25 -11.83
CA SER A 811 -6.60 23.19 -13.16
C SER A 811 -5.54 22.92 -14.23
N LYS A 812 -4.37 23.55 -14.14
CA LYS A 812 -3.23 23.31 -15.04
C LYS A 812 -2.75 21.84 -14.96
N ILE A 813 -2.61 21.29 -13.75
CA ILE A 813 -2.21 19.88 -13.55
C ILE A 813 -3.26 18.94 -14.15
N GLN A 814 -4.55 19.26 -14.01
CA GLN A 814 -5.62 18.43 -14.52
C GLN A 814 -5.68 18.45 -16.08
N SER A 815 -5.42 19.61 -16.69
CA SER A 815 -5.24 19.73 -18.15
C SER A 815 -4.07 18.86 -18.63
N LEU A 816 -2.90 19.02 -18.02
CA LEU A 816 -1.71 18.24 -18.37
C LEU A 816 -1.92 16.73 -18.19
N ARG A 817 -2.65 16.32 -17.15
CA ARG A 817 -3.00 14.91 -16.95
C ARG A 817 -3.85 14.37 -18.09
N SER A 818 -4.82 15.15 -18.55
CA SER A 818 -5.65 14.80 -19.71
C SER A 818 -4.82 14.72 -21.00
N GLU A 819 -3.93 15.68 -21.20
CA GLU A 819 -3.02 15.70 -22.36
C GLU A 819 -2.07 14.49 -22.36
N VAL A 820 -1.45 14.17 -21.23
CA VAL A 820 -0.59 12.99 -21.07
C VAL A 820 -1.37 11.70 -21.34
N THR A 821 -2.60 11.59 -20.85
CA THR A 821 -3.44 10.41 -21.07
C THR A 821 -3.85 10.28 -22.56
N ASN A 822 -4.19 11.39 -23.19
CA ASN A 822 -4.55 11.41 -24.60
C ASN A 822 -3.33 11.03 -25.48
N GLN A 823 -2.16 11.59 -25.19
CA GLN A 823 -0.93 11.28 -25.90
C GLN A 823 -0.51 9.81 -25.71
N TYR A 824 -0.64 9.27 -24.49
CA TYR A 824 -0.42 7.85 -24.24
C TYR A 824 -1.33 6.95 -25.05
N THR A 825 -2.63 7.28 -25.08
CA THR A 825 -3.63 6.54 -25.88
C THR A 825 -3.32 6.61 -27.39
N TYR A 826 -2.89 7.77 -27.84
CA TYR A 826 -2.45 7.98 -29.24
C TYR A 826 -1.22 7.14 -29.59
N LEU A 827 -0.20 7.13 -28.72
CA LEU A 827 1.01 6.34 -28.91
C LEU A 827 0.73 4.83 -28.89
N ILE A 828 -0.18 4.36 -28.01
CA ILE A 828 -0.63 2.96 -28.02
C ILE A 828 -1.28 2.60 -29.36
N LYS A 829 -2.10 3.51 -29.91
CA LYS A 829 -2.74 3.30 -31.19
C LYS A 829 -1.70 3.21 -32.33
N LEU A 830 -0.75 4.14 -32.35
CA LEU A 830 0.35 4.14 -33.34
C LEU A 830 1.22 2.89 -33.23
N ASN A 831 1.55 2.47 -31.99
CA ASN A 831 2.35 1.27 -31.77
C ASN A 831 1.65 0.01 -32.26
N LYS A 832 0.31 -0.09 -32.05
CA LYS A 832 -0.51 -1.18 -32.60
C LYS A 832 -0.57 -1.16 -34.13
N GLU A 833 -0.64 0.02 -34.72
CA GLU A 833 -0.60 0.17 -36.16
C GLU A 833 0.78 -0.19 -36.74
N ALA A 834 1.85 0.18 -36.05
CA ALA A 834 3.23 -0.17 -36.40
C ALA A 834 3.50 -1.68 -36.24
N GLU A 835 3.08 -2.29 -35.12
CA GLU A 835 3.17 -3.74 -34.88
C GLU A 835 2.41 -4.52 -35.95
N ASN A 836 1.25 -4.05 -36.38
CA ASN A 836 0.49 -4.67 -37.46
C ASN A 836 1.19 -4.52 -38.83
N GLN A 837 1.89 -3.41 -39.09
CA GLN A 837 2.67 -3.20 -40.32
C GLN A 837 3.96 -4.01 -40.32
N GLU A 838 4.62 -4.13 -39.15
CA GLU A 838 5.85 -4.91 -38.99
C GLU A 838 5.55 -6.41 -39.09
N LEU A 839 4.47 -6.89 -38.46
CA LEU A 839 3.96 -8.26 -38.62
C LEU A 839 3.61 -8.59 -40.10
N SER A 840 3.05 -7.62 -40.84
CA SER A 840 2.79 -7.76 -42.27
C SER A 840 4.08 -7.89 -43.06
N LYS A 841 5.13 -7.11 -42.71
CA LYS A 841 6.46 -7.21 -43.33
C LYS A 841 7.20 -8.49 -42.93
N GLU A 842 7.07 -8.94 -41.67
CA GLU A 842 7.65 -10.21 -41.23
C GLU A 842 7.01 -11.42 -41.92
N VAL A 843 5.69 -11.38 -42.12
CA VAL A 843 4.98 -12.41 -42.91
C VAL A 843 5.44 -12.43 -44.37
N GLU A 844 5.73 -11.27 -44.94
CA GLU A 844 6.24 -11.13 -46.32
C GLU A 844 7.74 -11.55 -46.37
N ALA A 845 8.54 -11.16 -45.37
CA ALA A 845 9.93 -11.58 -45.23
C ALA A 845 10.07 -13.08 -44.96
N ALA A 846 9.21 -13.67 -44.13
CA ALA A 846 9.15 -15.10 -43.88
C ALA A 846 8.75 -15.89 -45.14
N ARG A 847 7.89 -15.32 -46.01
CA ARG A 847 7.60 -15.89 -47.34
C ARG A 847 8.80 -15.84 -48.26
N ASN A 848 9.59 -14.75 -48.22
CA ASN A 848 10.81 -14.60 -49.04
C ASN A 848 12.02 -15.40 -48.49
N ALA A 849 12.09 -15.61 -47.16
CA ALA A 849 13.17 -16.40 -46.54
C ALA A 849 12.95 -17.91 -46.69
N ALA A 850 11.70 -18.35 -46.90
CA ALA A 850 11.39 -19.76 -47.19
C ALA A 850 11.96 -20.21 -48.57
N ASP A 851 12.37 -19.27 -49.41
CA ASP A 851 12.93 -19.56 -50.74
C ASP A 851 14.46 -19.53 -50.80
N GLN A 852 15.18 -19.16 -49.73
CA GLN A 852 16.66 -19.12 -49.75
C GLN A 852 17.28 -19.96 -48.61
N ASN A 853 18.17 -20.81 -48.99
CA ASN A 853 18.92 -21.89 -48.31
C ASN A 853 19.82 -21.47 -47.11
N ASN A 854 19.28 -20.71 -46.13
CA ASN A 854 20.06 -20.14 -45.00
C ASN A 854 19.80 -20.84 -43.66
N SER A 855 18.97 -21.90 -43.60
CA SER A 855 18.55 -22.54 -42.32
C SER A 855 19.71 -23.19 -41.55
N GLY A 856 20.77 -23.64 -42.24
CA GLY A 856 21.94 -24.25 -41.60
C GLY A 856 22.80 -23.26 -40.80
N LYS A 857 23.04 -22.06 -41.35
CA LYS A 857 23.90 -21.04 -40.78
C LYS A 857 23.24 -20.34 -39.59
N ILE A 858 21.94 -20.17 -39.62
CA ILE A 858 21.12 -19.66 -38.52
C ILE A 858 21.12 -20.62 -37.31
N ALA A 859 20.99 -21.93 -37.55
CA ALA A 859 21.08 -22.96 -36.51
C ALA A 859 22.48 -22.98 -35.87
N GLU A 860 23.56 -22.81 -36.69
CA GLU A 860 24.92 -22.76 -36.20
C GLU A 860 25.20 -21.52 -35.29
N LEU A 861 24.74 -20.34 -35.67
CA LEU A 861 24.86 -19.13 -34.86
C LEU A 861 24.08 -19.21 -33.56
N LYS A 862 22.88 -19.80 -33.59
CA LYS A 862 22.09 -20.05 -32.37
C LYS A 862 22.79 -20.98 -31.39
N ASN A 863 23.41 -22.06 -31.90
CA ASN A 863 24.19 -22.98 -31.08
C ASN A 863 25.46 -22.31 -30.52
N GLN A 864 26.11 -21.44 -31.27
CA GLN A 864 27.22 -20.65 -30.75
C GLN A 864 26.82 -19.70 -29.62
N ILE A 865 25.67 -19.04 -29.72
CA ILE A 865 25.13 -18.20 -28.63
C ILE A 865 24.89 -19.01 -27.35
N ILE A 866 24.31 -20.22 -27.46
CA ILE A 866 24.08 -21.10 -26.32
C ILE A 866 25.41 -21.52 -25.68
N SER A 867 26.38 -21.91 -26.49
CA SER A 867 27.72 -22.33 -26.01
C SER A 867 28.48 -21.18 -25.34
N LEU A 868 28.42 -19.96 -25.90
CA LEU A 868 29.07 -18.78 -25.32
C LEU A 868 28.44 -18.39 -23.98
N LYS A 869 27.11 -18.52 -23.83
CA LYS A 869 26.42 -18.31 -22.55
C LYS A 869 26.88 -19.28 -21.47
N GLU A 870 26.97 -20.58 -21.79
CA GLU A 870 27.46 -21.58 -20.85
C GLU A 870 28.91 -21.30 -20.44
N GLN A 871 29.76 -20.86 -21.37
CA GLN A 871 31.16 -20.51 -21.08
C GLN A 871 31.25 -19.28 -20.17
N ILE A 872 30.43 -18.25 -20.39
CA ILE A 872 30.35 -17.06 -19.54
C ILE A 872 29.86 -17.42 -18.15
N GLU A 873 28.80 -18.24 -18.01
CA GLU A 873 28.32 -18.69 -16.70
C GLU A 873 29.37 -19.51 -15.94
N ASN A 874 30.13 -20.36 -16.63
CA ASN A 874 31.18 -21.14 -16.01
C ASN A 874 32.41 -20.27 -15.63
N ALA A 875 32.76 -19.30 -16.45
CA ALA A 875 33.81 -18.34 -16.16
C ALA A 875 33.43 -17.43 -14.96
N ASN A 876 32.16 -17.00 -14.87
CA ASN A 876 31.67 -16.25 -13.71
C ASN A 876 31.71 -17.09 -12.42
N LYS A 877 31.34 -18.38 -12.45
CA LYS A 877 31.44 -19.27 -11.28
C LYS A 877 32.89 -19.48 -10.81
N SER A 878 33.87 -19.40 -11.73
CA SER A 878 35.29 -19.54 -11.44
C SER A 878 36.01 -18.20 -11.14
N GLY A 879 35.32 -17.08 -11.24
CA GLY A 879 35.87 -15.73 -11.04
C GLY A 879 36.85 -15.29 -12.16
N SER A 880 36.73 -15.90 -13.35
CA SER A 880 37.60 -15.61 -14.50
C SER A 880 37.09 -14.40 -15.32
N ASP A 881 37.96 -13.69 -16.01
CA ASP A 881 37.58 -12.57 -16.88
C ASP A 881 36.73 -13.02 -18.06
N THR A 882 35.56 -12.42 -18.21
CA THR A 882 34.54 -12.75 -19.23
C THR A 882 34.50 -11.78 -20.39
N SER A 883 35.36 -10.76 -20.42
CA SER A 883 35.32 -9.63 -21.37
C SER A 883 35.40 -10.07 -22.83
N GLU A 884 36.23 -11.05 -23.17
CA GLU A 884 36.39 -11.56 -24.56
C GLU A 884 35.19 -12.46 -24.96
N LEU A 885 34.65 -13.23 -24.03
CA LEU A 885 33.47 -14.06 -24.28
C LEU A 885 32.23 -13.20 -24.53
N LEU A 886 32.08 -12.07 -23.80
CA LEU A 886 31.00 -11.10 -23.99
C LEU A 886 31.10 -10.42 -25.37
N LYS A 887 32.29 -10.02 -25.80
CA LYS A 887 32.49 -9.47 -27.15
C LYS A 887 32.16 -10.49 -28.25
N SER A 888 32.49 -11.75 -28.04
CA SER A 888 32.18 -12.83 -28.98
C SER A 888 30.66 -13.07 -29.03
N LEU A 889 29.98 -13.00 -27.91
CA LEU A 889 28.54 -13.13 -27.83
C LEU A 889 27.81 -11.99 -28.58
N ASP A 890 28.24 -10.74 -28.34
CA ASP A 890 27.70 -9.55 -29.03
C ASP A 890 27.89 -9.64 -30.55
N SER A 891 29.10 -10.07 -30.99
CA SER A 891 29.37 -10.27 -32.40
C SER A 891 28.52 -11.36 -33.05
N THR A 892 28.26 -12.45 -32.34
CA THR A 892 27.45 -13.57 -32.83
C THR A 892 25.96 -13.16 -32.92
N ILE A 893 25.47 -12.41 -31.93
CA ILE A 893 24.10 -11.85 -31.92
C ILE A 893 23.93 -10.86 -33.09
N ASP A 894 24.92 -10.01 -33.34
CA ASP A 894 24.95 -9.05 -34.45
C ASP A 894 24.93 -9.73 -35.83
N GLN A 895 25.63 -10.86 -35.97
CA GLN A 895 25.57 -11.67 -37.19
C GLN A 895 24.20 -12.32 -37.39
N LEU A 896 23.56 -12.78 -36.35
CA LEU A 896 22.24 -13.40 -36.41
C LEU A 896 21.16 -12.36 -36.73
N ASN A 897 21.24 -11.17 -36.15
CA ASN A 897 20.35 -10.04 -36.42
C ASN A 897 20.46 -9.57 -37.91
N LYS A 898 21.67 -9.57 -38.49
CA LYS A 898 21.90 -9.25 -39.91
C LYS A 898 21.28 -10.29 -40.86
N MET A 899 20.92 -11.47 -40.38
CA MET A 899 20.26 -12.52 -41.18
C MET A 899 18.72 -12.46 -41.07
N GLY A 900 18.14 -11.44 -40.37
CA GLY A 900 16.71 -11.18 -40.32
C GLY A 900 15.93 -12.10 -39.38
N GLU A 901 16.59 -12.80 -38.45
CA GLU A 901 15.90 -13.56 -37.40
C GLU A 901 15.75 -12.74 -36.13
N ALA A 902 14.54 -12.72 -35.58
CA ALA A 902 14.27 -12.15 -34.27
C ALA A 902 15.00 -12.97 -33.19
N THR A 903 16.06 -12.42 -32.64
CA THR A 903 16.72 -12.98 -31.45
C THR A 903 16.10 -12.44 -30.19
N PRO A 904 15.99 -13.24 -29.12
CA PRO A 904 15.67 -12.70 -27.81
C PRO A 904 16.77 -11.74 -27.38
N TYR A 905 16.37 -10.55 -26.94
CA TYR A 905 17.31 -9.56 -26.42
C TYR A 905 17.70 -9.91 -24.99
N TYR A 906 19.01 -9.76 -24.69
CA TYR A 906 19.53 -10.02 -23.36
C TYR A 906 20.02 -8.74 -22.73
N ARG A 907 19.52 -8.41 -21.50
CA ARG A 907 20.18 -7.40 -20.67
C ARG A 907 21.32 -8.04 -19.92
N ILE A 908 22.50 -7.46 -20.06
CA ILE A 908 23.70 -7.89 -19.37
C ILE A 908 23.93 -6.93 -18.21
N TYR A 909 23.83 -7.42 -16.97
CA TYR A 909 24.19 -6.68 -15.78
C TYR A 909 25.48 -7.24 -15.22
N THR A 910 26.47 -6.38 -14.98
CA THR A 910 27.73 -6.78 -14.32
C THR A 910 27.99 -5.85 -13.14
N ASP A 911 28.22 -6.44 -11.97
CA ASP A 911 28.61 -5.75 -10.74
C ASP A 911 30.13 -5.78 -10.52
N GLY A 912 30.90 -6.16 -11.53
CA GLY A 912 32.36 -6.36 -11.48
C GLY A 912 32.79 -7.69 -10.85
N LYS A 913 31.81 -8.53 -10.39
CA LYS A 913 32.06 -9.87 -9.80
C LYS A 913 31.21 -10.97 -10.43
N SER A 914 30.06 -10.59 -10.98
CA SER A 914 29.14 -11.53 -11.61
C SER A 914 28.46 -10.87 -12.82
N THR A 915 28.07 -11.69 -13.80
CA THR A 915 27.32 -11.26 -14.99
C THR A 915 26.00 -12.01 -15.03
N LEU A 916 24.88 -11.25 -15.02
CA LEU A 916 23.54 -11.79 -15.10
C LEU A 916 22.95 -11.51 -16.48
N PHE A 917 22.42 -12.54 -17.14
CA PHE A 917 21.71 -12.42 -18.41
C PHE A 917 20.21 -12.47 -18.16
N ILE A 918 19.49 -11.42 -18.58
CA ILE A 918 18.03 -11.40 -18.55
C ILE A 918 17.52 -11.37 -19.99
N GLU A 919 16.74 -12.40 -20.37
CA GLU A 919 16.04 -12.45 -21.64
C GLU A 919 14.88 -11.46 -21.63
N THR A 920 14.80 -10.56 -22.60
CA THR A 920 13.74 -9.57 -22.70
C THR A 920 13.10 -9.58 -24.08
N ASP A 921 11.81 -9.34 -24.14
CA ASP A 921 11.05 -9.34 -25.40
C ASP A 921 11.18 -8.05 -26.23
N LYS A 922 12.07 -7.12 -25.87
CA LYS A 922 12.20 -5.82 -26.59
C LYS A 922 13.63 -5.30 -26.63
N PRO A 923 14.03 -4.70 -27.79
CA PRO A 923 15.27 -3.95 -27.90
C PRO A 923 15.12 -2.61 -27.17
N THR A 924 15.76 -2.46 -26.04
CA THR A 924 16.07 -1.15 -25.50
C THR A 924 17.56 -1.06 -25.39
N LEU A 925 18.20 -0.47 -26.35
CA LEU A 925 19.61 -0.13 -26.26
C LEU A 925 19.85 1.24 -26.83
N THR A 926 20.10 2.16 -25.98
CA THR A 926 21.09 3.21 -26.21
C THR A 926 22.33 2.85 -25.39
N LYS A 927 23.46 3.08 -25.95
CA LYS A 927 24.80 2.69 -25.51
C LYS A 927 25.30 3.37 -24.22
N ASN A 928 24.43 3.97 -23.41
CA ASN A 928 24.75 4.83 -22.28
C ASN A 928 23.80 4.68 -21.08
N ASP A 929 23.26 3.47 -20.82
CA ASP A 929 22.58 3.18 -19.54
C ASP A 929 23.21 1.98 -18.86
#